data_49791869e9c04cdd5759dee02d950f15
#
_entry.id   49791869e9c04cdd5759dee02d950f15
#
_cell.length_a   1.000
_cell.length_b   1.000
_cell.length_c   1.000
_cell.angle_alpha   90.00
_cell.angle_beta   90.00
_cell.angle_gamma   90.00
#
_symmetry.space_group_name_H-M   'P 1'
#
loop_
_entity.id
_entity.type
_entity.pdbx_description
1 polymer ?
#
loop_
_entity_poly.entity_id
_entity_poly.type
_entity_poly.pdbx_seq_one_letter_code
_entity_poly.pdbx_strand_id
1 'polypeptide(L)'
;MKKILLMTAIAAMGLGGCDKRPEPLKIDNALTAEEIAAGRLTPEVMWKMSRAGGSSLSPDGRTLLYQQTDYNMAENRGVTTIRVEDMDSKAVTCLTDFTSNSLSPKWSADGRHIYFLSDRGGSMQVWRMNASGGDATQITGSGDGEGVPDVEGFGVSPDGKHIWWVQTVRTADRRSSDIYKDMDKSKARIYDDLMARHWDYWDEGEYRHIFVGELGKGVVTGGRDIMPDAQWDAPLAPYFDMAEIAWNNAGTMLAYTCKPLTGTAYAVSTDSDIFVYDLESGATQNICKPTNFNTGKPVNDQAAMVGYDKYPVWSPDDSKIAFLSQRRAGNESDKARLFVYDCHTAEMQDLTADFDYNAQNVVWSGNDLIYFIAPIEATHQICRVAPSVGEVEVITRGDHDINAFTMAGERIAAEMCTISMATECFEINPEDGSLAQISAINKSVYDNIRMGEVQKRWVKTTDGKQMLTWVILPPDFDPSQKYPVLLYCQGGPQSVVSQFWSYRWNFQLMAAQGYIVVAPNRRGLPSFGQEWLDQISGDYSGQNIRDYLSAIDDVAREPWADRERMGCVGASYGGYSVYFLAGCHEKRFKAFISHCGIFDFDSMYGETEELFFVNNDYGGPYWDTANATAQRSYANSPHKFVSKWDTPILIITGEKDFRIPYTQSLEAFTAARTLGIPARLVAFENEAHQVFKPQNSLVWNREFFGWLDKYVK
;
A
#
# COMPACT_ATOMS: atom_id res chain seq x y z
N MET A 1 -2.47 -4.94 -1.50
CA MET A 1 -2.35 -3.52 -1.08
C MET A 1 -1.26 -3.37 -0.03
N LYS A 2 -0.02 -3.57 -0.38
CA LYS A 2 1.11 -3.43 0.55
C LYS A 2 2.31 -2.94 -0.20
N LYS A 3 2.49 -1.71 -0.21
CA LYS A 3 3.67 -0.85 -0.22
C LYS A 3 3.20 0.56 -0.52
N ILE A 4 2.65 1.21 0.50
CA ILE A 4 2.51 2.66 0.44
C ILE A 4 3.91 3.20 0.65
N LEU A 5 4.62 3.41 -0.45
CA LEU A 5 5.79 4.27 -0.44
C LEU A 5 5.33 5.67 0.00
N LEU A 6 6.00 6.15 1.03
CA LEU A 6 5.83 7.49 1.56
C LEU A 6 6.31 8.50 0.49
N MET A 7 5.45 8.93 -0.41
CA MET A 7 5.70 10.13 -1.19
C MET A 7 5.37 11.34 -0.32
N THR A 8 6.39 11.91 0.30
CA THR A 8 6.30 13.24 0.90
C THR A 8 6.36 14.27 -0.22
N ALA A 9 5.26 14.95 -0.48
CA ALA A 9 5.24 16.11 -1.35
C ALA A 9 6.19 17.19 -0.80
N ILE A 10 7.27 17.47 -1.51
CA ILE A 10 8.19 18.58 -1.21
C ILE A 10 7.56 19.83 -1.80
N ALA A 11 7.06 20.71 -0.92
CA ALA A 11 6.69 22.06 -1.31
C ALA A 11 7.98 22.87 -1.52
N ALA A 12 8.29 23.22 -2.74
CA ALA A 12 9.39 24.12 -3.09
C ALA A 12 9.11 25.54 -2.55
N MET A 13 9.92 25.98 -1.60
CA MET A 13 10.10 27.40 -1.32
C MET A 13 11.46 27.80 -1.89
N GLY A 14 11.42 28.55 -2.99
CA GLY A 14 12.60 29.19 -3.54
C GLY A 14 12.99 30.44 -2.76
N LEU A 15 14.29 30.66 -2.59
CA LEU A 15 15.09 31.83 -2.94
C LEU A 15 16.38 31.92 -2.12
N GLY A 16 17.49 32.17 -2.80
CA GLY A 16 18.65 32.85 -2.26
C GLY A 16 19.88 31.98 -2.08
N GLY A 17 20.75 32.03 -3.06
CA GLY A 17 22.06 31.35 -3.04
C GLY A 17 22.92 31.70 -1.83
N CYS A 18 23.40 30.65 -1.21
CA CYS A 18 24.66 30.55 -0.49
C CYS A 18 24.94 29.06 -0.31
N ASP A 19 26.17 28.66 -0.64
CA ASP A 19 26.71 27.30 -0.52
C ASP A 19 26.74 26.78 0.93
N LYS A 20 25.58 26.64 1.58
CA LYS A 20 25.47 25.93 2.86
C LYS A 20 24.68 24.65 2.61
N ARG A 21 25.37 23.51 2.73
CA ARG A 21 24.69 22.22 2.87
C ARG A 21 23.60 22.39 3.95
N PRO A 22 22.37 21.85 3.72
CA PRO A 22 21.34 21.92 4.74
C PRO A 22 21.85 21.33 6.05
N GLU A 23 21.48 21.91 7.18
CA GLU A 23 21.82 21.34 8.48
C GLU A 23 21.13 19.98 8.64
N PRO A 24 21.84 18.99 9.25
CA PRO A 24 21.23 17.69 9.50
C PRO A 24 19.96 17.82 10.35
N LEU A 25 18.91 17.08 9.99
CA LEU A 25 17.70 17.01 10.78
C LEU A 25 18.02 16.40 12.15
N LYS A 26 17.69 17.10 13.21
CA LYS A 26 17.90 16.59 14.58
C LYS A 26 16.84 15.53 14.88
N ILE A 27 17.27 14.30 15.05
CA ILE A 27 16.40 13.20 15.42
C ILE A 27 16.59 12.95 16.94
N ASP A 28 15.46 12.90 17.65
CA ASP A 28 15.39 12.51 19.05
C ASP A 28 14.34 11.41 19.22
N ASN A 29 14.78 10.16 19.05
CA ASN A 29 13.93 8.97 19.21
C ASN A 29 14.05 8.37 20.63
N ALA A 30 14.81 9.00 21.54
CA ALA A 30 14.96 8.51 22.89
C ALA A 30 13.64 8.67 23.68
N LEU A 31 13.27 7.62 24.41
CA LEU A 31 12.17 7.69 25.36
C LEU A 31 12.55 8.55 26.56
N THR A 32 11.66 9.41 26.99
CA THR A 32 11.85 10.17 28.24
C THR A 32 11.68 9.27 29.46
N ALA A 33 12.19 9.72 30.62
CA ALA A 33 12.01 8.99 31.88
C ALA A 33 10.51 8.80 32.23
N GLU A 34 9.66 9.78 31.86
CA GLU A 34 8.21 9.72 32.09
C GLU A 34 7.54 8.69 31.19
N GLU A 35 7.92 8.61 29.91
CA GLU A 35 7.41 7.60 28.97
C GLU A 35 7.82 6.18 29.40
N ILE A 36 9.06 5.99 29.84
CA ILE A 36 9.55 4.72 30.38
C ILE A 36 8.78 4.35 31.66
N ALA A 37 8.59 5.28 32.58
CA ALA A 37 7.85 5.03 33.82
C ALA A 37 6.37 4.73 33.56
N ALA A 38 5.75 5.37 32.57
CA ALA A 38 4.38 5.09 32.16
C ALA A 38 4.26 3.69 31.50
N GLY A 39 5.28 3.30 30.71
CA GLY A 39 5.33 2.00 30.03
C GLY A 39 4.17 1.73 29.10
N ARG A 40 3.60 2.78 28.48
CA ARG A 40 2.42 2.73 27.62
C ARG A 40 2.72 3.30 26.24
N LEU A 41 2.19 2.65 25.20
CA LEU A 41 2.23 3.21 23.85
C LEU A 41 1.32 4.45 23.78
N THR A 42 1.89 5.57 23.36
CA THR A 42 1.17 6.81 23.08
C THR A 42 1.41 7.23 21.64
N PRO A 43 0.60 8.15 21.07
CA PRO A 43 0.87 8.71 19.74
C PRO A 43 2.28 9.31 19.63
N GLU A 44 2.76 9.99 20.66
CA GLU A 44 4.10 10.58 20.72
C GLU A 44 5.19 9.52 20.73
N VAL A 45 5.06 8.45 21.52
CA VAL A 45 5.99 7.31 21.54
C VAL A 45 6.01 6.60 20.17
N MET A 46 4.87 6.41 19.55
CA MET A 46 4.76 5.79 18.23
C MET A 46 5.52 6.60 17.15
N TRP A 47 5.54 7.94 17.25
CA TRP A 47 6.29 8.80 16.34
C TRP A 47 7.80 8.83 16.61
N LYS A 48 8.26 8.35 17.75
CA LYS A 48 9.69 8.10 18.04
C LYS A 48 10.19 6.78 17.44
N MET A 49 9.31 5.91 17.00
CA MET A 49 9.68 4.66 16.35
C MET A 49 10.22 4.91 14.95
N SER A 50 11.36 4.34 14.65
CA SER A 50 11.96 4.32 13.31
C SER A 50 11.18 3.38 12.40
N ARG A 51 11.14 3.70 11.11
CA ARG A 51 10.42 2.90 10.09
C ARG A 51 11.42 2.35 9.09
N ALA A 52 11.60 1.03 9.08
CA ALA A 52 12.46 0.34 8.15
C ALA A 52 11.68 -0.24 6.95
N GLY A 53 12.38 -0.44 5.85
CA GLY A 53 11.86 -1.12 4.66
C GLY A 53 12.83 -1.11 3.49
N GLY A 54 12.44 -1.75 2.39
CA GLY A 54 13.25 -1.84 1.18
C GLY A 54 14.53 -2.66 1.37
N SER A 55 14.45 -3.71 2.20
CA SER A 55 15.60 -4.54 2.53
C SER A 55 16.06 -5.42 1.35
N SER A 56 17.36 -5.62 1.22
CA SER A 56 17.95 -6.55 0.26
C SER A 56 19.27 -7.12 0.78
N LEU A 57 19.50 -8.42 0.50
CA LEU A 57 20.78 -9.07 0.78
C LEU A 57 21.85 -8.66 -0.24
N SER A 58 23.07 -8.49 0.22
CA SER A 58 24.22 -8.42 -0.69
C SER A 58 24.33 -9.69 -1.54
N PRO A 59 24.94 -9.64 -2.74
CA PRO A 59 25.06 -10.82 -3.60
C PRO A 59 25.72 -12.04 -2.95
N ASP A 60 26.60 -11.82 -1.96
CA ASP A 60 27.23 -12.88 -1.18
C ASP A 60 26.44 -13.31 0.08
N GLY A 61 25.26 -12.70 0.31
CA GLY A 61 24.38 -13.01 1.43
C GLY A 61 24.85 -12.59 2.81
N ARG A 62 25.95 -11.82 2.92
CA ARG A 62 26.56 -11.49 4.22
C ARG A 62 26.09 -10.19 4.86
N THR A 63 25.51 -9.30 4.06
CA THR A 63 25.11 -7.97 4.50
C THR A 63 23.67 -7.71 4.09
N LEU A 64 22.86 -7.28 5.04
CA LEU A 64 21.52 -6.76 4.79
C LEU A 64 21.60 -5.24 4.58
N LEU A 65 21.06 -4.78 3.46
CA LEU A 65 20.89 -3.37 3.11
C LEU A 65 19.43 -2.99 3.34
N TYR A 66 19.16 -1.86 3.97
CA TYR A 66 17.79 -1.33 4.13
C TYR A 66 17.79 0.18 4.30
N GLN A 67 16.63 0.77 4.09
CA GLN A 67 16.39 2.18 4.42
C GLN A 67 15.67 2.30 5.76
N GLN A 68 15.98 3.38 6.50
CA GLN A 68 15.31 3.72 7.75
C GLN A 68 14.89 5.19 7.74
N THR A 69 13.60 5.43 8.03
CA THR A 69 13.05 6.78 8.17
C THR A 69 12.86 7.12 9.64
N ASP A 70 13.41 8.24 10.03
CA ASP A 70 13.27 8.84 11.35
C ASP A 70 12.60 10.21 11.24
N TYR A 71 11.86 10.62 12.25
CA TYR A 71 11.02 11.82 12.20
C TYR A 71 11.45 12.87 13.23
N ASN A 72 11.31 14.14 12.84
CA ASN A 72 11.31 15.28 13.76
C ASN A 72 9.91 15.87 13.83
N MET A 73 9.26 15.72 14.98
CA MET A 73 7.90 16.18 15.19
C MET A 73 7.78 17.71 15.14
N ALA A 74 8.78 18.44 15.64
CA ALA A 74 8.77 19.90 15.67
C ALA A 74 8.88 20.50 14.26
N GLU A 75 9.68 19.87 13.39
CA GLU A 75 9.84 20.26 11.99
C GLU A 75 8.79 19.65 11.06
N ASN A 76 7.91 18.80 11.60
CA ASN A 76 6.82 18.13 10.88
C ASN A 76 7.29 17.36 9.63
N ARG A 77 8.49 16.76 9.68
CA ARG A 77 9.09 16.01 8.57
C ARG A 77 9.94 14.83 9.05
N GLY A 78 10.16 13.89 8.15
CA GLY A 78 11.11 12.80 8.32
C GLY A 78 12.34 12.94 7.42
N VAL A 79 13.33 12.13 7.68
CA VAL A 79 14.48 11.91 6.82
C VAL A 79 14.78 10.42 6.75
N THR A 80 15.09 9.95 5.56
CA THR A 80 15.40 8.55 5.29
C THR A 80 16.89 8.38 5.06
N THR A 81 17.51 7.44 5.77
CA THR A 81 18.93 7.09 5.70
C THR A 81 19.09 5.65 5.21
N ILE A 82 20.26 5.33 4.66
CA ILE A 82 20.64 3.99 4.22
C ILE A 82 21.48 3.33 5.30
N ARG A 83 21.15 2.10 5.63
CA ARG A 83 21.84 1.29 6.62
C ARG A 83 22.25 -0.04 6.04
N VAL A 84 23.34 -0.58 6.55
CA VAL A 84 23.75 -1.96 6.33
C VAL A 84 23.92 -2.64 7.68
N GLU A 85 23.55 -3.92 7.71
CA GLU A 85 23.68 -4.77 8.89
C GLU A 85 24.41 -6.07 8.50
N ASP A 86 25.46 -6.39 9.23
CA ASP A 86 26.20 -7.63 9.03
C ASP A 86 25.37 -8.81 9.55
N MET A 87 25.16 -9.80 8.72
CA MET A 87 24.24 -10.92 9.01
C MET A 87 24.70 -11.81 10.16
N ASP A 88 25.99 -11.87 10.44
CA ASP A 88 26.56 -12.73 11.48
C ASP A 88 26.72 -11.97 12.80
N SER A 89 27.40 -10.82 12.78
CA SER A 89 27.71 -10.03 13.98
C SER A 89 26.55 -9.12 14.42
N LYS A 90 25.55 -8.88 13.56
CA LYS A 90 24.43 -7.94 13.75
C LYS A 90 24.91 -6.49 13.96
N ALA A 91 26.09 -6.16 13.48
CA ALA A 91 26.61 -4.80 13.53
C ALA A 91 25.96 -3.92 12.46
N VAL A 92 25.36 -2.81 12.90
CA VAL A 92 24.67 -1.84 12.03
C VAL A 92 25.57 -0.66 11.74
N THR A 93 25.65 -0.28 10.45
CA THR A 93 26.33 0.93 10.00
C THR A 93 25.36 1.82 9.22
N CYS A 94 25.25 3.11 9.59
CA CYS A 94 24.53 4.11 8.83
C CYS A 94 25.46 4.68 7.75
N LEU A 95 25.09 4.54 6.48
CA LEU A 95 25.92 4.93 5.35
C LEU A 95 25.67 6.35 4.87
N THR A 96 24.53 6.95 5.19
CA THR A 96 24.15 8.33 4.79
C THR A 96 23.77 9.13 6.03
N ASP A 97 23.88 10.46 5.92
CA ASP A 97 23.59 11.37 7.03
C ASP A 97 22.11 11.88 6.97
N PHE A 98 21.75 12.70 7.95
CA PHE A 98 20.41 13.27 8.10
C PHE A 98 20.22 14.62 7.39
N THR A 99 21.07 14.97 6.41
CA THR A 99 20.97 16.27 5.68
C THR A 99 19.99 16.19 4.52
N SER A 100 19.86 15.01 3.91
CA SER A 100 19.02 14.75 2.73
C SER A 100 18.43 13.34 2.77
N ASN A 101 17.35 13.14 2.04
CA ASN A 101 16.78 11.81 1.90
C ASN A 101 17.68 10.91 1.05
N SER A 102 17.75 9.65 1.44
CA SER A 102 18.41 8.58 0.69
C SER A 102 17.48 7.38 0.67
N LEU A 103 16.91 7.07 -0.51
CA LEU A 103 15.77 6.18 -0.68
C LEU A 103 16.10 5.02 -1.63
N SER A 104 15.32 3.94 -1.54
CA SER A 104 15.34 2.83 -2.49
C SER A 104 16.75 2.28 -2.78
N PRO A 105 17.56 1.96 -1.77
CA PRO A 105 18.92 1.49 -1.97
C PRO A 105 18.92 0.13 -2.66
N LYS A 106 19.86 -0.06 -3.61
CA LYS A 106 20.05 -1.30 -4.37
C LYS A 106 21.53 -1.63 -4.49
N TRP A 107 21.87 -2.89 -4.31
CA TRP A 107 23.21 -3.38 -4.57
C TRP A 107 23.56 -3.34 -6.05
N SER A 108 24.83 -3.06 -6.39
CA SER A 108 25.40 -3.48 -7.67
C SER A 108 25.51 -5.02 -7.70
N ALA A 109 25.47 -5.61 -8.89
CA ALA A 109 25.55 -7.06 -9.03
C ALA A 109 26.87 -7.68 -8.47
N ASP A 110 27.97 -6.91 -8.45
CA ASP A 110 29.24 -7.31 -7.86
C ASP A 110 29.37 -7.04 -6.35
N GLY A 111 28.34 -6.45 -5.73
CA GLY A 111 28.28 -6.12 -4.30
C GLY A 111 29.21 -5.00 -3.86
N ARG A 112 29.91 -4.30 -4.79
CA ARG A 112 30.88 -3.27 -4.44
C ARG A 112 30.29 -1.90 -4.24
N HIS A 113 29.12 -1.64 -4.80
CA HIS A 113 28.46 -0.35 -4.80
C HIS A 113 27.01 -0.46 -4.34
N ILE A 114 26.50 0.66 -3.85
CA ILE A 114 25.09 0.86 -3.55
C ILE A 114 24.61 2.03 -4.40
N TYR A 115 23.54 1.81 -5.18
CA TYR A 115 22.80 2.83 -5.89
C TYR A 115 21.57 3.23 -5.08
N PHE A 116 21.18 4.50 -5.11
CA PHE A 116 20.06 5.00 -4.33
C PHE A 116 19.52 6.31 -4.89
N LEU A 117 18.30 6.66 -4.56
CA LEU A 117 17.71 7.97 -4.83
C LEU A 117 18.07 8.95 -3.72
N SER A 118 18.41 10.19 -4.09
CA SER A 118 18.64 11.24 -3.10
C SER A 118 18.38 12.64 -3.67
N ASP A 119 17.83 13.51 -2.81
CA ASP A 119 17.58 14.95 -3.08
C ASP A 119 18.77 15.85 -2.72
N ARG A 120 19.94 15.28 -2.41
CA ARG A 120 21.17 16.01 -2.00
C ARG A 120 21.72 16.98 -3.02
N GLY A 121 21.36 16.84 -4.30
CA GLY A 121 21.73 17.71 -5.40
C GLY A 121 20.67 18.76 -5.74
N GLY A 122 19.59 18.89 -4.94
CA GLY A 122 18.50 19.85 -5.17
C GLY A 122 17.27 19.25 -5.86
N SER A 123 17.42 18.17 -6.64
CA SER A 123 16.37 17.35 -7.22
C SER A 123 16.62 15.89 -6.87
N MET A 124 15.55 15.05 -6.89
CA MET A 124 15.67 13.63 -6.64
C MET A 124 16.35 12.95 -7.83
N GLN A 125 17.56 12.40 -7.61
CA GLN A 125 18.36 11.76 -8.66
C GLN A 125 18.94 10.44 -8.17
N VAL A 126 19.41 9.60 -9.09
CA VAL A 126 20.16 8.39 -8.75
C VAL A 126 21.60 8.75 -8.38
N TRP A 127 22.04 8.22 -7.26
CA TRP A 127 23.40 8.35 -6.74
C TRP A 127 24.02 6.97 -6.53
N ARG A 128 25.35 6.92 -6.51
CA ARG A 128 26.12 5.71 -6.25
C ARG A 128 27.21 6.01 -5.21
N MET A 129 27.36 5.10 -4.25
CA MET A 129 28.47 5.11 -3.29
C MET A 129 29.13 3.72 -3.22
N ASN A 130 30.27 3.62 -2.55
CA ASN A 130 30.86 2.32 -2.22
C ASN A 130 29.98 1.56 -1.21
N ALA A 131 30.01 0.25 -1.23
CA ALA A 131 29.26 -0.61 -0.29
C ALA A 131 29.61 -0.33 1.18
N SER A 132 30.85 0.13 1.47
CA SER A 132 31.31 0.56 2.79
C SER A 132 30.95 2.01 3.16
N GLY A 133 30.18 2.70 2.32
CA GLY A 133 29.86 4.13 2.49
C GLY A 133 30.93 5.06 1.92
N GLY A 134 30.83 6.35 2.29
CA GLY A 134 31.71 7.42 1.82
C GLY A 134 31.05 8.35 0.81
N ASP A 135 31.86 9.06 0.02
CA ASP A 135 31.34 10.03 -0.94
C ASP A 135 30.47 9.37 -2.02
N ALA A 136 29.32 9.96 -2.27
CA ALA A 136 28.39 9.53 -3.31
C ALA A 136 28.57 10.35 -4.59
N THR A 137 28.46 9.68 -5.74
CA THR A 137 28.52 10.29 -7.07
C THR A 137 27.13 10.28 -7.70
N GLN A 138 26.68 11.40 -8.24
CA GLN A 138 25.42 11.51 -8.99
C GLN A 138 25.51 10.75 -10.31
N ILE A 139 24.49 9.97 -10.63
CA ILE A 139 24.42 9.11 -11.82
C ILE A 139 23.48 9.67 -12.89
N THR A 140 22.33 10.22 -12.50
CA THR A 140 21.35 10.83 -13.41
C THR A 140 21.31 12.35 -13.23
N GLY A 141 20.77 13.09 -14.21
CA GLY A 141 20.56 14.52 -14.11
C GLY A 141 21.86 15.32 -14.07
N SER A 142 22.57 15.41 -15.20
CA SER A 142 23.74 16.27 -15.32
C SER A 142 23.34 17.74 -15.50
N GLY A 143 23.56 18.59 -14.48
CA GLY A 143 23.26 20.03 -14.53
C GLY A 143 23.21 20.67 -13.15
N ASP A 144 23.03 21.97 -13.10
CA ASP A 144 23.07 22.79 -11.87
C ASP A 144 21.79 22.68 -11.01
N GLY A 145 20.98 21.62 -11.18
CA GLY A 145 19.82 21.28 -10.33
C GLY A 145 18.52 22.04 -10.62
N GLU A 146 18.54 23.21 -11.22
CA GLU A 146 17.31 23.92 -11.60
C GLU A 146 16.74 23.40 -12.92
N GLY A 147 15.50 22.90 -12.86
CA GLY A 147 14.76 22.42 -14.03
C GLY A 147 15.07 20.99 -14.49
N VAL A 148 15.87 20.23 -13.73
CA VAL A 148 16.06 18.79 -13.96
C VAL A 148 14.89 18.04 -13.29
N PRO A 149 14.10 17.27 -14.06
CA PRO A 149 12.99 16.51 -13.50
C PRO A 149 13.47 15.47 -12.46
N ASP A 150 12.65 15.26 -11.45
CA ASP A 150 12.90 14.23 -10.43
C ASP A 150 12.86 12.83 -11.04
N VAL A 151 13.74 11.94 -10.56
CA VAL A 151 13.69 10.51 -10.80
C VAL A 151 12.86 9.86 -9.70
N GLU A 152 11.81 9.16 -10.08
CA GLU A 152 10.87 8.52 -9.15
C GLU A 152 11.28 7.09 -8.79
N GLY A 153 12.02 6.42 -9.68
CA GLY A 153 12.53 5.07 -9.47
C GLY A 153 13.62 4.72 -10.48
N PHE A 154 14.36 3.66 -10.21
CA PHE A 154 15.44 3.21 -11.07
C PHE A 154 15.77 1.73 -10.89
N GLY A 155 16.48 1.16 -11.88
CA GLY A 155 17.10 -0.16 -11.78
C GLY A 155 18.31 -0.30 -12.68
N VAL A 156 19.43 -0.73 -12.11
CA VAL A 156 20.67 -1.03 -12.84
C VAL A 156 20.58 -2.43 -13.41
N SER A 157 21.01 -2.62 -14.65
CA SER A 157 21.06 -3.94 -15.27
C SER A 157 22.03 -4.87 -14.54
N PRO A 158 21.79 -6.19 -14.50
CA PRO A 158 22.68 -7.14 -13.81
C PRO A 158 24.12 -7.13 -14.33
N ASP A 159 24.32 -6.81 -15.62
CA ASP A 159 25.66 -6.67 -16.22
C ASP A 159 26.36 -5.30 -15.91
N GLY A 160 25.63 -4.40 -15.25
CA GLY A 160 26.12 -3.08 -14.83
C GLY A 160 26.33 -2.08 -15.95
N LYS A 161 25.81 -2.33 -17.16
CA LYS A 161 26.03 -1.46 -18.33
C LYS A 161 24.89 -0.51 -18.63
N HIS A 162 23.68 -0.83 -18.17
CA HIS A 162 22.48 -0.05 -18.44
C HIS A 162 21.76 0.31 -17.14
N ILE A 163 20.93 1.33 -17.23
CA ILE A 163 20.02 1.75 -16.16
C ILE A 163 18.68 2.12 -16.78
N TRP A 164 17.59 1.71 -16.16
CA TRP A 164 16.31 2.36 -16.39
C TRP A 164 16.01 3.32 -15.24
N TRP A 165 15.24 4.37 -15.54
CA TRP A 165 14.66 5.25 -14.53
C TRP A 165 13.27 5.68 -14.95
N VAL A 166 12.45 6.04 -13.98
CA VAL A 166 11.11 6.60 -14.19
C VAL A 166 11.14 8.09 -13.93
N GLN A 167 10.52 8.83 -14.82
CA GLN A 167 10.44 10.28 -14.78
C GLN A 167 9.09 10.72 -15.35
N THR A 168 8.52 11.79 -14.78
CA THR A 168 7.30 12.41 -15.30
C THR A 168 7.58 13.16 -16.62
N VAL A 169 6.73 12.90 -17.61
CA VAL A 169 6.74 13.54 -18.93
C VAL A 169 5.36 14.16 -19.21
N ARG A 170 5.35 15.37 -19.74
CA ARG A 170 4.10 16.02 -20.17
C ARG A 170 3.82 15.69 -21.63
N THR A 171 2.73 14.97 -21.89
CA THR A 171 2.29 14.54 -23.23
C THR A 171 0.91 15.07 -23.62
N ALA A 172 0.20 15.76 -22.72
CA ALA A 172 -1.11 16.33 -23.01
C ALA A 172 -1.29 17.72 -22.39
N ASP A 173 -2.03 18.58 -23.08
CA ASP A 173 -2.41 19.92 -22.61
C ASP A 173 -3.74 19.82 -21.82
N ARG A 174 -3.71 20.16 -20.53
CA ARG A 174 -4.88 20.17 -19.65
C ARG A 174 -5.19 21.55 -19.09
N ARG A 175 -4.25 22.48 -19.14
CA ARG A 175 -4.45 23.84 -18.62
C ARG A 175 -4.92 24.80 -19.72
N SER A 176 -5.80 25.72 -19.34
CA SER A 176 -6.26 26.76 -20.25
C SER A 176 -5.12 27.60 -20.84
N SER A 177 -4.02 27.83 -20.11
CA SER A 177 -2.82 28.50 -20.58
C SER A 177 -2.04 27.72 -21.64
N ASP A 178 -2.19 26.39 -21.67
CA ASP A 178 -1.59 25.54 -22.69
C ASP A 178 -2.37 25.59 -24.00
N ILE A 179 -3.70 25.71 -23.90
CA ILE A 179 -4.65 25.73 -25.02
C ILE A 179 -4.81 27.16 -25.59
N TYR A 180 -4.99 28.13 -24.70
CA TYR A 180 -5.19 29.55 -25.03
C TYR A 180 -3.95 30.37 -24.64
N LYS A 181 -3.02 30.48 -25.55
CA LYS A 181 -1.69 31.12 -25.29
C LYS A 181 -1.74 32.63 -24.94
N ASP A 182 -2.86 33.28 -25.24
CA ASP A 182 -3.14 34.66 -24.87
C ASP A 182 -3.76 34.81 -23.47
N MET A 183 -4.03 33.68 -22.77
CA MET A 183 -4.66 33.63 -21.43
C MET A 183 -3.73 33.03 -20.38
N ASP A 184 -2.49 33.46 -20.33
CA ASP A 184 -1.41 32.94 -19.46
C ASP A 184 -1.71 33.02 -17.93
N LYS A 185 -2.65 33.88 -17.53
CA LYS A 185 -3.07 34.04 -16.12
C LYS A 185 -4.27 33.18 -15.74
N SER A 186 -4.91 32.52 -16.70
CA SER A 186 -6.01 31.60 -16.42
C SER A 186 -5.49 30.35 -15.74
N LYS A 187 -6.20 29.86 -14.72
CA LYS A 187 -5.88 28.64 -13.98
C LYS A 187 -6.94 27.51 -14.17
N ALA A 188 -7.76 27.64 -15.22
CA ALA A 188 -8.75 26.62 -15.54
C ALA A 188 -8.06 25.33 -16.03
N ARG A 189 -8.62 24.19 -15.67
CA ARG A 189 -8.34 22.89 -16.27
C ARG A 189 -9.46 22.54 -17.20
N ILE A 190 -9.16 21.89 -18.32
CA ILE A 190 -10.12 21.57 -19.38
C ILE A 190 -9.98 20.09 -19.70
N TYR A 191 -11.07 19.36 -19.56
CA TYR A 191 -11.16 17.92 -19.78
C TYR A 191 -12.33 17.62 -20.71
N ASP A 192 -12.11 16.80 -21.73
CA ASP A 192 -13.13 16.29 -22.64
C ASP A 192 -13.49 14.82 -22.34
N ASP A 193 -12.71 14.15 -21.46
CA ASP A 193 -12.89 12.77 -21.07
C ASP A 193 -12.44 12.52 -19.62
N LEU A 194 -12.63 11.33 -19.09
CA LEU A 194 -12.16 10.87 -17.78
C LEU A 194 -10.64 10.49 -17.87
N MET A 195 -9.88 10.39 -16.76
CA MET A 195 -10.25 10.87 -15.43
C MET A 195 -9.68 12.28 -15.23
N ALA A 196 -10.50 13.20 -14.70
CA ALA A 196 -9.97 14.53 -14.39
C ALA A 196 -9.06 14.52 -13.14
N ARG A 197 -9.21 13.52 -12.28
CA ARG A 197 -8.49 13.35 -11.01
C ARG A 197 -8.13 11.89 -10.83
N HIS A 198 -7.05 11.62 -10.10
CA HIS A 198 -6.68 10.26 -9.71
C HIS A 198 -6.07 10.29 -8.31
N TRP A 199 -6.57 9.51 -7.38
CA TRP A 199 -6.14 9.35 -5.98
C TRP A 199 -6.10 10.68 -5.19
N ASP A 200 -5.07 11.51 -5.35
CA ASP A 200 -4.85 12.78 -4.64
C ASP A 200 -4.36 13.92 -5.54
N TYR A 201 -4.33 13.71 -6.86
CA TYR A 201 -3.88 14.70 -7.84
C TYR A 201 -4.87 14.89 -8.99
N TRP A 202 -4.80 16.06 -9.60
CA TRP A 202 -5.50 16.37 -10.85
C TRP A 202 -4.65 15.91 -12.03
N ASP A 203 -5.28 15.41 -13.08
CA ASP A 203 -4.62 15.16 -14.36
C ASP A 203 -4.12 16.49 -14.96
N GLU A 204 -2.80 16.65 -15.00
CA GLU A 204 -2.12 17.80 -15.59
C GLU A 204 -1.58 17.48 -16.99
N GLY A 205 -1.89 16.32 -17.53
CA GLY A 205 -1.34 15.80 -18.77
C GLY A 205 0.08 15.28 -18.64
N GLU A 206 0.44 14.87 -17.43
CA GLU A 206 1.75 14.38 -17.05
C GLU A 206 1.65 12.90 -16.68
N TYR A 207 2.54 12.08 -17.27
CA TYR A 207 2.57 10.63 -17.09
C TYR A 207 3.98 10.16 -16.77
N ARG A 208 4.10 9.04 -16.04
CA ARG A 208 5.38 8.41 -15.73
C ARG A 208 5.80 7.56 -16.90
N HIS A 209 6.97 7.89 -17.45
CA HIS A 209 7.60 7.14 -18.53
C HIS A 209 8.87 6.47 -18.06
N ILE A 210 9.17 5.32 -18.66
CA ILE A 210 10.41 4.59 -18.43
C ILE A 210 11.45 5.07 -19.43
N PHE A 211 12.60 5.49 -18.90
CA PHE A 211 13.77 5.83 -19.66
C PHE A 211 14.83 4.74 -19.52
N VAL A 212 15.62 4.53 -20.56
CA VAL A 212 16.81 3.66 -20.51
C VAL A 212 18.02 4.39 -21.05
N GLY A 213 19.19 4.13 -20.44
CA GLY A 213 20.44 4.73 -20.84
C GLY A 213 21.63 3.84 -20.53
N GLU A 214 22.80 4.15 -21.11
CA GLU A 214 24.04 3.48 -20.81
C GLU A 214 24.66 4.01 -19.52
N LEU A 215 25.10 3.09 -18.66
CA LEU A 215 25.79 3.39 -17.41
C LEU A 215 27.30 3.42 -17.66
N GLY A 216 27.82 4.58 -18.01
CA GLY A 216 29.25 4.80 -18.24
C GLY A 216 30.06 4.92 -16.94
N LYS A 217 31.29 5.49 -17.01
CA LYS A 217 32.22 5.67 -15.89
C LYS A 217 31.73 6.61 -14.77
N GLY A 218 30.44 6.73 -14.55
CA GLY A 218 29.86 7.50 -13.44
C GLY A 218 28.66 8.37 -13.77
N VAL A 219 28.25 8.50 -15.02
CA VAL A 219 27.10 9.30 -15.45
C VAL A 219 26.36 8.54 -16.54
N VAL A 220 25.03 8.64 -16.53
CA VAL A 220 24.17 8.10 -17.58
C VAL A 220 24.32 8.92 -18.86
N THR A 221 24.46 8.23 -19.98
CA THR A 221 24.48 8.81 -21.32
C THR A 221 23.42 8.18 -22.21
N GLY A 222 22.95 8.92 -23.21
CA GLY A 222 22.03 8.39 -24.23
C GLY A 222 20.65 8.00 -23.71
N GLY A 223 20.13 8.70 -22.70
CA GLY A 223 18.79 8.43 -22.16
C GLY A 223 17.70 8.47 -23.22
N ARG A 224 16.92 7.39 -23.33
CA ARG A 224 15.84 7.23 -24.29
C ARG A 224 14.55 6.87 -23.57
N ASP A 225 13.49 7.62 -23.84
CA ASP A 225 12.12 7.29 -23.48
C ASP A 225 11.69 6.06 -24.32
N ILE A 226 11.28 4.97 -23.67
CA ILE A 226 10.85 3.73 -24.36
C ILE A 226 9.36 3.73 -24.72
N MET A 227 8.63 4.75 -24.29
CA MET A 227 7.21 4.90 -24.52
C MET A 227 6.83 6.35 -24.92
N PRO A 228 7.55 6.91 -25.92
CA PRO A 228 7.36 8.31 -26.32
C PRO A 228 5.90 8.54 -26.74
N ASP A 229 5.38 9.71 -26.43
CA ASP A 229 3.99 10.14 -26.73
C ASP A 229 2.89 9.35 -26.02
N ALA A 230 3.21 8.39 -25.12
CA ALA A 230 2.23 7.68 -24.33
C ALA A 230 1.47 8.63 -23.41
N GLN A 231 0.14 8.44 -23.32
CA GLN A 231 -0.73 9.16 -22.38
C GLN A 231 -1.21 8.20 -21.28
N TRP A 232 -0.30 7.39 -20.77
CA TRP A 232 -0.51 6.45 -19.67
C TRP A 232 0.81 6.23 -18.92
N ASP A 233 0.68 5.79 -17.67
CA ASP A 233 1.79 5.57 -16.76
C ASP A 233 2.39 4.16 -16.91
N ALA A 234 3.70 4.06 -16.74
CA ALA A 234 4.43 2.84 -16.40
C ALA A 234 5.56 3.19 -15.40
N PRO A 235 5.52 2.66 -14.16
CA PRO A 235 4.56 1.70 -13.58
C PRO A 235 3.15 2.29 -13.42
N LEU A 236 2.18 1.41 -13.10
CA LEU A 236 0.78 1.78 -13.04
C LEU A 236 0.45 2.80 -11.95
N ALA A 237 -0.31 3.83 -12.32
CA ALA A 237 -0.98 4.70 -11.37
C ALA A 237 -2.02 3.91 -10.53
N PRO A 238 -2.38 4.35 -9.32
CA PRO A 238 -1.86 5.52 -8.61
C PRO A 238 -0.63 5.25 -7.73
N TYR A 239 -0.16 4.00 -7.66
CA TYR A 239 0.86 3.58 -6.69
C TYR A 239 2.29 3.59 -7.24
N PHE A 240 2.46 3.55 -8.56
CA PHE A 240 3.77 3.60 -9.24
C PHE A 240 4.80 2.66 -8.63
N ASP A 241 4.42 1.38 -8.43
CA ASP A 241 5.31 0.40 -7.79
C ASP A 241 6.44 0.01 -8.75
N MET A 242 7.67 0.36 -8.40
CA MET A 242 8.86 0.09 -9.21
C MET A 242 9.19 -1.41 -9.36
N ALA A 243 8.55 -2.29 -8.59
CA ALA A 243 8.60 -3.73 -8.79
C ALA A 243 7.86 -4.19 -10.07
N GLU A 244 7.09 -3.30 -10.70
CA GLU A 244 6.46 -3.54 -12.00
C GLU A 244 7.44 -3.42 -13.19
N ILE A 245 8.74 -3.15 -12.94
CA ILE A 245 9.78 -3.02 -13.97
C ILE A 245 10.96 -3.92 -13.63
N ALA A 246 11.35 -4.82 -14.53
CA ALA A 246 12.40 -5.81 -14.29
C ALA A 246 13.34 -5.99 -15.49
N TRP A 247 14.66 -5.88 -15.25
CA TRP A 247 15.68 -6.33 -16.20
C TRP A 247 15.69 -7.86 -16.33
N ASN A 248 15.96 -8.36 -17.53
CA ASN A 248 16.45 -9.72 -17.67
C ASN A 248 17.90 -9.83 -17.16
N ASN A 249 18.39 -11.04 -16.91
CA ASN A 249 19.73 -11.25 -16.34
C ASN A 249 20.84 -10.89 -17.31
N ALA A 250 20.61 -10.99 -18.61
CA ALA A 250 21.54 -10.55 -19.65
C ALA A 250 21.65 -9.01 -19.75
N GLY A 251 20.74 -8.24 -19.15
CA GLY A 251 20.71 -6.77 -19.21
C GLY A 251 20.35 -6.21 -20.59
N THR A 252 19.66 -6.99 -21.42
CA THR A 252 19.33 -6.66 -22.82
C THR A 252 17.84 -6.42 -23.03
N MET A 253 16.99 -6.88 -22.10
CA MET A 253 15.54 -6.74 -22.18
C MET A 253 14.97 -6.18 -20.89
N LEU A 254 13.88 -5.44 -21.00
CA LEU A 254 13.15 -4.86 -19.88
C LEU A 254 11.69 -5.33 -19.92
N ALA A 255 11.24 -6.07 -18.91
CA ALA A 255 9.84 -6.40 -18.74
C ALA A 255 9.18 -5.35 -17.84
N TYR A 256 7.96 -4.90 -18.19
CA TYR A 256 7.25 -3.90 -17.39
C TYR A 256 5.73 -4.05 -17.51
N THR A 257 5.03 -3.61 -16.47
CA THR A 257 3.56 -3.53 -16.45
C THR A 257 3.10 -2.24 -17.09
N CYS A 258 2.07 -2.31 -17.92
CA CYS A 258 1.46 -1.15 -18.54
C CYS A 258 -0.04 -1.39 -18.82
N LYS A 259 -0.84 -0.32 -18.74
CA LYS A 259 -2.24 -0.29 -19.16
C LYS A 259 -2.43 0.79 -20.23
N PRO A 260 -2.22 0.46 -21.52
CA PRO A 260 -2.21 1.42 -22.63
C PRO A 260 -3.64 1.84 -23.03
N LEU A 261 -4.37 2.39 -22.07
CA LEU A 261 -5.72 2.92 -22.22
C LEU A 261 -5.73 4.38 -21.78
N THR A 262 -6.70 5.14 -22.28
CA THR A 262 -6.90 6.55 -21.93
C THR A 262 -8.37 6.83 -21.68
N GLY A 263 -8.66 7.94 -21.03
CA GLY A 263 -10.01 8.44 -20.85
C GLY A 263 -10.94 7.48 -20.12
N THR A 264 -12.19 7.43 -20.54
CA THR A 264 -13.21 6.54 -19.96
C THR A 264 -12.81 5.07 -20.03
N ALA A 265 -12.11 4.63 -21.09
CA ALA A 265 -11.64 3.25 -21.20
C ALA A 265 -10.64 2.89 -20.08
N TYR A 266 -9.79 3.81 -19.69
CA TYR A 266 -8.88 3.63 -18.54
C TYR A 266 -9.64 3.55 -17.22
N ALA A 267 -10.60 4.45 -17.00
CA ALA A 267 -11.36 4.57 -15.76
C ALA A 267 -12.22 3.32 -15.43
N VAL A 268 -12.67 2.59 -16.44
CA VAL A 268 -13.57 1.42 -16.27
C VAL A 268 -12.85 0.08 -16.37
N SER A 269 -11.52 0.08 -16.62
CA SER A 269 -10.76 -1.15 -16.92
C SER A 269 -9.68 -1.44 -15.90
N THR A 270 -9.49 -2.73 -15.59
CA THR A 270 -8.33 -3.27 -14.88
C THR A 270 -7.36 -4.02 -15.82
N ASP A 271 -7.55 -3.90 -17.13
CA ASP A 271 -6.81 -4.64 -18.17
C ASP A 271 -5.41 -4.04 -18.38
N SER A 272 -4.46 -4.42 -17.51
CA SER A 272 -3.02 -4.17 -17.71
C SER A 272 -2.33 -5.43 -18.20
N ASP A 273 -1.25 -5.26 -18.94
CA ASP A 273 -0.47 -6.34 -19.53
C ASP A 273 1.03 -6.20 -19.18
N ILE A 274 1.77 -7.30 -19.35
CA ILE A 274 3.22 -7.32 -19.29
C ILE A 274 3.79 -7.08 -20.69
N PHE A 275 4.63 -6.06 -20.80
CA PHE A 275 5.36 -5.71 -22.02
C PHE A 275 6.84 -6.03 -21.85
N VAL A 276 7.48 -6.51 -22.90
CA VAL A 276 8.91 -6.76 -22.97
C VAL A 276 9.52 -5.85 -24.05
N TYR A 277 10.44 -4.99 -23.63
CA TYR A 277 11.18 -4.09 -24.50
C TYR A 277 12.59 -4.64 -24.74
N ASP A 278 12.99 -4.75 -26.00
CA ASP A 278 14.33 -5.17 -26.42
C ASP A 278 15.20 -3.95 -26.68
N LEU A 279 16.35 -3.86 -26.01
CA LEU A 279 17.22 -2.67 -26.07
C LEU A 279 17.88 -2.49 -27.45
N GLU A 280 18.24 -3.58 -28.13
CA GLU A 280 18.95 -3.54 -29.40
C GLU A 280 18.03 -3.10 -30.54
N SER A 281 16.89 -3.74 -30.65
CA SER A 281 15.92 -3.47 -31.72
C SER A 281 15.03 -2.26 -31.44
N GLY A 282 14.83 -1.91 -30.15
CA GLY A 282 13.83 -0.93 -29.71
C GLY A 282 12.39 -1.41 -29.84
N ALA A 283 12.18 -2.70 -30.08
CA ALA A 283 10.84 -3.28 -30.22
C ALA A 283 10.22 -3.61 -28.86
N THR A 284 8.90 -3.43 -28.77
CA THR A 284 8.09 -3.81 -27.59
C THR A 284 7.10 -4.89 -27.96
N GLN A 285 7.00 -5.93 -27.13
CA GLN A 285 6.05 -7.04 -27.28
C GLN A 285 5.15 -7.13 -26.05
N ASN A 286 3.84 -7.27 -26.26
CA ASN A 286 2.88 -7.65 -25.21
C ASN A 286 2.88 -9.18 -25.09
N ILE A 287 3.26 -9.73 -23.92
CA ILE A 287 3.32 -11.18 -23.72
C ILE A 287 2.00 -11.77 -23.20
N CYS A 288 1.11 -10.94 -22.62
CA CYS A 288 -0.19 -11.39 -22.14
C CYS A 288 -1.18 -11.61 -23.30
N LYS A 289 -1.01 -10.85 -24.39
CA LYS A 289 -1.84 -10.91 -25.60
C LYS A 289 -1.02 -11.15 -26.88
N PRO A 290 -0.22 -12.23 -26.94
CA PRO A 290 0.65 -12.47 -28.09
C PRO A 290 -0.18 -12.76 -29.33
N THR A 291 0.27 -12.24 -30.48
CA THR A 291 -0.30 -12.51 -31.79
C THR A 291 0.70 -13.30 -32.64
N ASN A 292 0.19 -14.21 -33.46
CA ASN A 292 1.00 -14.89 -34.45
C ASN A 292 1.47 -13.88 -35.51
N PHE A 293 2.78 -13.77 -35.70
CA PHE A 293 3.40 -12.80 -36.60
C PHE A 293 2.90 -12.89 -38.05
N ASN A 294 2.63 -14.08 -38.55
CA ASN A 294 2.23 -14.32 -39.95
C ASN A 294 0.73 -14.12 -40.21
N THR A 295 -0.11 -14.30 -39.19
CA THR A 295 -1.57 -14.31 -39.34
C THR A 295 -2.27 -13.16 -38.62
N GLY A 296 -1.57 -12.46 -37.72
CA GLY A 296 -2.15 -11.44 -36.83
C GLY A 296 -3.21 -11.99 -35.87
N LYS A 297 -3.38 -13.31 -35.80
CA LYS A 297 -4.35 -13.94 -34.92
C LYS A 297 -3.75 -14.18 -33.53
N PRO A 298 -4.57 -14.09 -32.48
CA PRO A 298 -4.16 -14.47 -31.13
C PRO A 298 -3.59 -15.87 -31.06
N VAL A 299 -2.49 -16.05 -30.33
CA VAL A 299 -1.84 -17.35 -30.13
C VAL A 299 -2.50 -18.10 -28.96
N ASN A 300 -2.91 -17.37 -27.92
CA ASN A 300 -3.55 -17.91 -26.71
C ASN A 300 -4.99 -17.42 -26.59
N ASP A 301 -5.76 -17.99 -25.66
CA ASP A 301 -7.07 -17.48 -25.28
C ASP A 301 -6.91 -16.15 -24.51
N GLN A 302 -6.80 -15.06 -25.25
CA GLN A 302 -6.61 -13.72 -24.72
C GLN A 302 -7.83 -13.21 -23.92
N ALA A 303 -9.00 -13.84 -24.07
CA ALA A 303 -10.17 -13.50 -23.26
C ALA A 303 -9.98 -13.81 -21.77
N ALA A 304 -8.98 -14.62 -21.42
CA ALA A 304 -8.65 -14.92 -20.04
C ALA A 304 -7.73 -13.87 -19.35
N MET A 305 -7.10 -12.96 -20.14
CA MET A 305 -6.15 -11.95 -19.68
C MET A 305 -6.78 -10.55 -19.78
N VAL A 306 -7.81 -10.30 -18.97
CA VAL A 306 -8.62 -9.06 -18.99
C VAL A 306 -8.64 -8.33 -17.65
N GLY A 307 -7.94 -8.85 -16.67
CA GLY A 307 -7.70 -8.24 -15.36
C GLY A 307 -6.32 -7.62 -15.28
N TYR A 308 -5.86 -7.36 -14.07
CA TYR A 308 -4.50 -6.89 -13.85
C TYR A 308 -3.48 -8.01 -14.08
N ASP A 309 -2.52 -7.78 -15.00
CA ASP A 309 -1.29 -8.53 -15.16
C ASP A 309 -0.13 -7.65 -14.71
N LYS A 310 0.59 -8.06 -13.65
CA LYS A 310 1.55 -7.22 -12.93
C LYS A 310 2.79 -7.96 -12.46
N TYR A 311 3.84 -7.19 -12.14
CA TYR A 311 5.04 -7.65 -11.42
C TYR A 311 5.82 -8.75 -12.15
N PRO A 312 6.34 -8.46 -13.35
CA PRO A 312 7.15 -9.43 -14.09
C PRO A 312 8.48 -9.69 -13.40
N VAL A 313 8.88 -10.97 -13.33
CA VAL A 313 10.16 -11.41 -12.75
C VAL A 313 10.78 -12.46 -13.67
N TRP A 314 11.95 -12.19 -14.20
CA TRP A 314 12.68 -13.09 -15.08
C TRP A 314 13.26 -14.28 -14.31
N SER A 315 13.23 -15.47 -14.92
CA SER A 315 14.01 -16.62 -14.43
C SER A 315 15.51 -16.34 -14.57
N PRO A 316 16.39 -16.94 -13.74
CA PRO A 316 17.83 -16.67 -13.79
C PRO A 316 18.50 -16.94 -15.16
N ASP A 317 17.94 -17.83 -15.99
CA ASP A 317 18.42 -18.14 -17.34
C ASP A 317 17.72 -17.33 -18.46
N ASP A 318 16.87 -16.39 -18.11
CA ASP A 318 16.07 -15.55 -19.01
C ASP A 318 15.09 -16.34 -19.91
N SER A 319 14.87 -17.61 -19.65
CA SER A 319 13.98 -18.45 -20.47
C SER A 319 12.50 -18.26 -20.13
N LYS A 320 12.19 -17.69 -18.95
CA LYS A 320 10.81 -17.55 -18.46
C LYS A 320 10.60 -16.20 -17.77
N ILE A 321 9.32 -15.77 -17.73
CA ILE A 321 8.86 -14.62 -16.94
C ILE A 321 7.73 -15.09 -16.02
N ALA A 322 7.92 -14.97 -14.72
CA ALA A 322 6.83 -15.11 -13.75
C ALA A 322 6.14 -13.76 -13.55
N PHE A 323 4.82 -13.77 -13.38
CA PHE A 323 4.04 -12.55 -13.12
C PHE A 323 2.72 -12.89 -12.42
N LEU A 324 2.05 -11.89 -11.91
CA LEU A 324 0.74 -12.03 -11.26
C LEU A 324 -0.37 -11.65 -12.23
N SER A 325 -1.42 -12.48 -12.31
CA SER A 325 -2.54 -12.27 -13.23
C SER A 325 -3.89 -12.45 -12.53
N GLN A 326 -4.83 -11.57 -12.87
CA GLN A 326 -6.23 -11.64 -12.47
C GLN A 326 -7.11 -11.96 -13.69
N ARG A 327 -8.16 -12.73 -13.50
CA ARG A 327 -8.99 -13.21 -14.62
C ARG A 327 -10.22 -12.37 -14.92
N ARG A 328 -10.75 -11.64 -13.92
CA ARG A 328 -12.03 -10.95 -14.05
C ARG A 328 -11.82 -9.47 -14.39
N ALA A 329 -12.36 -9.06 -15.53
CA ALA A 329 -12.33 -7.66 -15.95
C ALA A 329 -13.02 -6.74 -14.93
N GLY A 330 -12.39 -5.61 -14.63
CA GLY A 330 -12.94 -4.58 -13.73
C GLY A 330 -12.97 -4.97 -12.26
N ASN A 331 -12.46 -6.16 -11.89
CA ASN A 331 -12.40 -6.61 -10.50
C ASN A 331 -10.98 -6.54 -9.95
N GLU A 332 -10.61 -5.41 -9.35
CA GLU A 332 -9.26 -5.19 -8.79
C GLU A 332 -8.91 -6.13 -7.62
N SER A 333 -9.92 -6.73 -6.98
CA SER A 333 -9.76 -7.65 -5.87
C SER A 333 -9.84 -9.12 -6.27
N ASP A 334 -9.90 -9.43 -7.57
CA ASP A 334 -9.83 -10.80 -8.05
C ASP A 334 -8.56 -11.50 -7.58
N LYS A 335 -8.59 -12.84 -7.51
CA LYS A 335 -7.42 -13.63 -7.10
C LYS A 335 -6.23 -13.33 -7.99
N ALA A 336 -5.15 -12.82 -7.40
CA ALA A 336 -3.86 -12.67 -8.05
C ALA A 336 -3.17 -14.04 -8.13
N ARG A 337 -3.14 -14.63 -9.32
CA ARG A 337 -2.54 -15.93 -9.63
C ARG A 337 -1.11 -15.77 -10.07
N LEU A 338 -0.26 -16.74 -9.75
CA LEU A 338 1.10 -16.80 -10.23
C LEU A 338 1.15 -17.52 -11.59
N PHE A 339 1.47 -16.76 -12.63
CA PHE A 339 1.69 -17.29 -13.98
C PHE A 339 3.17 -17.36 -14.32
N VAL A 340 3.52 -18.28 -15.19
CA VAL A 340 4.83 -18.36 -15.85
C VAL A 340 4.63 -18.39 -17.35
N TYR A 341 5.28 -17.44 -18.03
CA TYR A 341 5.39 -17.37 -19.48
C TYR A 341 6.72 -17.96 -19.94
N ASP A 342 6.70 -18.87 -20.90
CA ASP A 342 7.90 -19.43 -21.55
C ASP A 342 8.26 -18.57 -22.77
N CYS A 343 9.44 -17.95 -22.73
CA CYS A 343 9.87 -17.02 -23.78
C CYS A 343 10.15 -17.69 -25.14
N HIS A 344 10.34 -19.00 -25.19
CA HIS A 344 10.60 -19.73 -26.43
C HIS A 344 9.34 -20.24 -27.09
N THR A 345 8.39 -20.75 -26.30
CA THR A 345 7.15 -21.38 -26.81
C THR A 345 5.97 -20.43 -26.80
N ALA A 346 6.05 -19.32 -26.07
CA ALA A 346 4.95 -18.40 -25.75
C ALA A 346 3.79 -19.08 -24.98
N GLU A 347 4.04 -20.22 -24.34
CA GLU A 347 3.07 -20.89 -23.49
C GLU A 347 3.00 -20.23 -22.12
N MET A 348 1.79 -20.25 -21.50
CA MET A 348 1.53 -19.75 -20.16
C MET A 348 1.03 -20.89 -19.27
N GLN A 349 1.51 -20.89 -18.03
CA GLN A 349 1.09 -21.83 -17.00
C GLN A 349 0.63 -21.09 -15.75
N ASP A 350 -0.59 -21.39 -15.27
CA ASP A 350 -1.10 -20.95 -13.96
C ASP A 350 -0.61 -21.92 -12.87
N LEU A 351 0.34 -21.49 -12.05
CA LEU A 351 0.94 -22.33 -10.99
C LEU A 351 0.10 -22.37 -9.71
N THR A 352 -0.88 -21.49 -9.58
CA THR A 352 -1.72 -21.35 -8.38
C THR A 352 -3.20 -21.57 -8.67
N ALA A 353 -3.52 -22.31 -9.75
CA ALA A 353 -4.92 -22.58 -10.14
C ALA A 353 -5.72 -23.21 -8.98
N ASP A 354 -5.14 -24.21 -8.32
CA ASP A 354 -5.74 -24.96 -7.19
C ASP A 354 -5.41 -24.40 -5.80
N PHE A 355 -4.69 -23.26 -5.72
CA PHE A 355 -4.35 -22.59 -4.50
C PHE A 355 -5.28 -21.39 -4.28
N ASP A 356 -6.13 -21.44 -3.24
CA ASP A 356 -7.25 -20.50 -3.05
C ASP A 356 -6.86 -19.18 -2.35
N TYR A 357 -5.59 -18.75 -2.51
CA TYR A 357 -5.07 -17.50 -1.96
C TYR A 357 -4.31 -16.70 -3.03
N ASN A 358 -4.16 -15.40 -2.80
CA ASN A 358 -3.37 -14.52 -3.67
C ASN A 358 -1.87 -14.83 -3.57
N ALA A 359 -1.15 -14.71 -4.69
CA ALA A 359 0.30 -14.63 -4.69
C ALA A 359 0.76 -13.15 -4.67
N GLN A 360 1.89 -12.88 -4.02
CA GLN A 360 2.53 -11.56 -3.91
C GLN A 360 4.04 -11.73 -3.80
N ASN A 361 4.82 -10.72 -4.20
CA ASN A 361 6.28 -10.67 -4.00
C ASN A 361 7.00 -11.94 -4.50
N VAL A 362 6.96 -12.16 -5.81
CA VAL A 362 7.49 -13.37 -6.48
C VAL A 362 9.02 -13.28 -6.60
N VAL A 363 9.72 -14.35 -6.26
CA VAL A 363 11.20 -14.46 -6.37
C VAL A 363 11.57 -15.86 -6.88
N TRP A 364 12.38 -15.93 -7.94
CA TRP A 364 12.97 -17.17 -8.40
C TRP A 364 14.13 -17.65 -7.51
N SER A 365 14.18 -18.93 -7.23
CA SER A 365 15.33 -19.62 -6.64
C SER A 365 15.84 -20.69 -7.61
N GLY A 366 16.91 -20.36 -8.35
CA GLY A 366 17.25 -21.12 -9.55
C GLY A 366 16.16 -21.05 -10.61
N ASN A 367 16.21 -21.94 -11.61
CA ASN A 367 15.23 -21.95 -12.71
C ASN A 367 13.98 -22.82 -12.42
N ASP A 368 13.98 -23.54 -11.31
CA ASP A 368 13.04 -24.63 -11.05
C ASP A 368 12.14 -24.40 -9.83
N LEU A 369 12.36 -23.29 -9.09
CA LEU A 369 11.61 -23.01 -7.88
C LEU A 369 11.26 -21.52 -7.78
N ILE A 370 10.03 -21.24 -7.37
CA ILE A 370 9.55 -19.89 -7.15
C ILE A 370 9.05 -19.77 -5.73
N TYR A 371 9.51 -18.73 -5.00
CA TYR A 371 8.99 -18.33 -3.71
C TYR A 371 8.06 -17.12 -3.87
N PHE A 372 7.04 -17.05 -3.06
CA PHE A 372 6.09 -15.93 -3.03
C PHE A 372 5.44 -15.79 -1.65
N ILE A 373 4.81 -14.64 -1.39
CA ILE A 373 4.02 -14.41 -0.19
C ILE A 373 2.55 -14.70 -0.49
N ALA A 374 1.86 -15.35 0.45
CA ALA A 374 0.40 -15.52 0.39
C ALA A 374 -0.28 -15.08 1.69
N PRO A 375 -1.44 -14.39 1.60
CA PRO A 375 -2.28 -14.09 2.77
C PRO A 375 -3.09 -15.34 3.12
N ILE A 376 -2.78 -15.97 4.26
CA ILE A 376 -3.41 -17.21 4.73
C ILE A 376 -3.96 -16.98 6.14
N GLU A 377 -5.26 -17.17 6.36
CA GLU A 377 -5.93 -17.04 7.65
C GLU A 377 -5.49 -15.79 8.46
N ALA A 378 -5.57 -14.63 7.82
CA ALA A 378 -5.22 -13.32 8.40
C ALA A 378 -3.75 -13.17 8.83
N THR A 379 -2.84 -13.88 8.16
CA THR A 379 -1.39 -13.76 8.27
C THR A 379 -0.77 -13.75 6.88
N HIS A 380 0.49 -13.33 6.73
CA HIS A 380 1.20 -13.41 5.46
C HIS A 380 2.40 -14.34 5.59
N GLN A 381 2.36 -15.42 4.79
CA GLN A 381 3.32 -16.50 4.86
C GLN A 381 4.13 -16.61 3.57
N ILE A 382 5.38 -17.06 3.66
CA ILE A 382 6.16 -17.47 2.48
C ILE A 382 5.68 -18.85 2.03
N CYS A 383 5.42 -18.95 0.74
CA CYS A 383 5.12 -20.18 0.02
C CYS A 383 6.16 -20.40 -1.06
N ARG A 384 6.24 -21.65 -1.55
CA ARG A 384 7.03 -21.99 -2.75
C ARG A 384 6.27 -22.93 -3.67
N VAL A 385 6.62 -22.89 -4.95
CA VAL A 385 6.08 -23.79 -5.98
C VAL A 385 7.13 -24.07 -7.03
N ALA A 386 7.21 -25.33 -7.45
CA ALA A 386 8.02 -25.72 -8.61
C ALA A 386 7.13 -25.72 -9.87
N PRO A 387 7.49 -24.99 -10.94
CA PRO A 387 6.69 -24.95 -12.17
C PRO A 387 6.41 -26.32 -12.79
N SER A 388 7.33 -27.27 -12.62
CA SER A 388 7.20 -28.66 -13.12
C SER A 388 6.18 -29.49 -12.32
N VAL A 389 5.83 -29.09 -11.10
CA VAL A 389 4.94 -29.86 -10.19
C VAL A 389 3.59 -29.14 -10.02
N GLY A 390 3.60 -27.81 -9.85
CA GLY A 390 2.37 -27.01 -9.67
C GLY A 390 1.72 -27.13 -8.29
N GLU A 391 2.34 -27.81 -7.31
CA GLU A 391 1.85 -27.91 -5.93
C GLU A 391 2.50 -26.84 -5.07
N VAL A 392 1.68 -26.03 -4.38
CA VAL A 392 2.14 -24.97 -3.49
C VAL A 392 2.43 -25.52 -2.10
N GLU A 393 3.62 -25.25 -1.61
CA GLU A 393 4.05 -25.56 -0.25
C GLU A 393 4.12 -24.28 0.60
N VAL A 394 3.49 -24.28 1.78
CA VAL A 394 3.58 -23.18 2.76
C VAL A 394 4.78 -23.41 3.67
N ILE A 395 5.77 -22.53 3.59
CA ILE A 395 7.06 -22.64 4.30
C ILE A 395 6.95 -22.09 5.71
N THR A 396 6.56 -20.83 5.86
CA THR A 396 6.45 -20.18 7.19
C THR A 396 5.06 -20.39 7.80
N ARG A 397 5.00 -20.34 9.12
CA ARG A 397 3.73 -20.47 9.87
C ARG A 397 3.82 -19.61 11.13
N GLY A 398 2.70 -19.04 11.56
CA GLY A 398 2.63 -18.24 12.78
C GLY A 398 1.78 -16.98 12.60
N ASP A 399 1.51 -16.31 13.71
CA ASP A 399 0.73 -15.08 13.73
C ASP A 399 1.65 -13.88 13.46
N HIS A 400 2.01 -13.69 12.18
CA HIS A 400 2.85 -12.59 11.68
C HIS A 400 2.48 -12.23 10.24
N ASP A 401 2.95 -11.06 9.81
CA ASP A 401 2.92 -10.64 8.42
C ASP A 401 4.34 -10.52 7.87
N ILE A 402 4.70 -11.36 6.92
CA ILE A 402 5.86 -11.14 6.08
C ILE A 402 5.44 -10.18 4.96
N ASN A 403 6.03 -8.98 4.95
CA ASN A 403 5.65 -7.90 4.04
C ASN A 403 6.43 -7.92 2.74
N ALA A 404 7.69 -8.34 2.80
CA ALA A 404 8.62 -8.50 1.68
C ALA A 404 9.71 -9.49 2.07
N PHE A 405 10.37 -10.08 1.08
CA PHE A 405 11.59 -10.86 1.30
C PHE A 405 12.53 -10.75 0.11
N THR A 406 13.77 -11.08 0.35
CA THR A 406 14.87 -11.11 -0.62
C THR A 406 15.68 -12.37 -0.43
N MET A 407 16.33 -12.83 -1.51
CA MET A 407 17.14 -14.04 -1.51
C MET A 407 18.54 -13.76 -2.05
N ALA A 408 19.55 -14.41 -1.46
CA ALA A 408 20.90 -14.49 -1.99
C ALA A 408 21.35 -15.97 -1.87
N GLY A 409 21.36 -16.69 -2.99
CA GLY A 409 21.44 -18.15 -2.97
C GLY A 409 20.24 -18.74 -2.23
N GLU A 410 20.51 -19.58 -1.23
CA GLU A 410 19.47 -20.19 -0.37
C GLU A 410 19.11 -19.34 0.86
N ARG A 411 19.84 -18.25 1.11
CA ARG A 411 19.58 -17.39 2.27
C ARG A 411 18.40 -16.47 2.00
N ILE A 412 17.45 -16.43 2.91
CA ILE A 412 16.24 -15.60 2.82
C ILE A 412 16.26 -14.57 3.96
N ALA A 413 16.14 -13.29 3.63
CA ALA A 413 15.87 -12.23 4.59
C ALA A 413 14.51 -11.61 4.30
N ALA A 414 13.70 -11.40 5.34
CA ALA A 414 12.33 -10.93 5.23
C ALA A 414 12.05 -9.74 6.14
N GLU A 415 11.20 -8.83 5.67
CA GLU A 415 10.58 -7.79 6.47
C GLU A 415 9.31 -8.36 7.11
N MET A 416 9.26 -8.39 8.42
CA MET A 416 8.14 -8.98 9.16
C MET A 416 7.62 -8.02 10.22
N CYS A 417 6.31 -7.99 10.41
CA CYS A 417 5.65 -7.30 11.50
C CYS A 417 4.58 -8.17 12.17
N THR A 418 4.14 -7.74 13.34
CA THR A 418 2.95 -8.27 14.00
C THR A 418 2.07 -7.12 14.49
N ILE A 419 0.86 -7.40 14.98
CA ILE A 419 0.03 -6.39 15.65
C ILE A 419 0.79 -5.70 16.80
N SER A 420 1.78 -6.38 17.39
CA SER A 420 2.56 -5.89 18.55
C SER A 420 4.00 -5.46 18.21
N MET A 421 4.40 -5.54 16.96
CA MET A 421 5.76 -5.23 16.53
C MET A 421 5.75 -4.56 15.16
N ALA A 422 6.36 -3.38 15.05
CA ALA A 422 6.64 -2.73 13.76
C ALA A 422 7.61 -3.58 12.93
N THR A 423 7.77 -3.24 11.66
CA THR A 423 8.64 -3.99 10.75
C THR A 423 10.07 -4.08 11.29
N GLU A 424 10.52 -5.32 11.43
CA GLU A 424 11.89 -5.74 11.69
C GLU A 424 12.32 -6.76 10.63
N CYS A 425 13.63 -6.98 10.47
CA CYS A 425 14.16 -7.93 9.52
C CYS A 425 14.46 -9.27 10.20
N PHE A 426 14.12 -10.37 9.51
CA PHE A 426 14.29 -11.74 9.96
C PHE A 426 14.95 -12.58 8.90
N GLU A 427 15.82 -13.50 9.30
CA GLU A 427 16.30 -14.59 8.47
C GLU A 427 15.32 -15.76 8.55
N ILE A 428 15.03 -16.36 7.41
CA ILE A 428 14.11 -17.50 7.30
C ILE A 428 14.88 -18.71 6.85
N ASN A 429 14.74 -19.81 7.58
CA ASN A 429 15.25 -21.11 7.14
C ASN A 429 14.28 -21.70 6.09
N PRO A 430 14.71 -21.92 4.82
CA PRO A 430 13.84 -22.44 3.78
C PRO A 430 13.41 -23.90 3.97
N GLU A 431 14.08 -24.66 4.86
CA GLU A 431 13.78 -26.08 5.11
C GLU A 431 12.60 -26.27 6.06
N ASP A 432 12.54 -25.47 7.15
CA ASP A 432 11.56 -25.63 8.22
C ASP A 432 10.72 -24.38 8.51
N GLY A 433 10.99 -23.27 7.81
CA GLY A 433 10.30 -21.98 7.99
C GLY A 433 10.60 -21.26 9.32
N SER A 434 11.61 -21.72 10.06
CA SER A 434 11.99 -21.06 11.32
C SER A 434 12.54 -19.66 11.09
N LEU A 435 12.28 -18.76 12.05
CA LEU A 435 12.58 -17.33 11.99
C LEU A 435 13.68 -16.98 12.98
N ALA A 436 14.69 -16.26 12.52
CA ALA A 436 15.73 -15.68 13.37
C ALA A 436 15.79 -14.16 13.16
N GLN A 437 15.56 -13.37 14.19
CA GLN A 437 15.60 -11.92 14.10
C GLN A 437 17.00 -11.42 13.74
N ILE A 438 17.06 -10.55 12.73
CA ILE A 438 18.29 -9.86 12.30
C ILE A 438 18.34 -8.50 12.99
N SER A 439 17.40 -7.61 12.65
CA SER A 439 17.39 -6.23 13.12
C SER A 439 16.71 -6.05 14.48
N ALA A 440 17.06 -4.97 15.16
CA ALA A 440 16.46 -4.58 16.43
C ALA A 440 16.24 -3.06 16.49
N ILE A 441 15.57 -2.53 15.45
CA ILE A 441 15.46 -1.10 15.14
C ILE A 441 14.74 -0.35 16.26
N ASN A 442 13.63 -0.91 16.75
CA ASN A 442 12.78 -0.30 17.78
C ASN A 442 12.92 -0.96 19.15
N LYS A 443 14.08 -1.61 19.42
CA LYS A 443 14.32 -2.35 20.67
C LYS A 443 14.06 -1.52 21.93
N SER A 444 14.47 -0.25 21.93
CA SER A 444 14.28 0.64 23.08
C SER A 444 12.80 0.84 23.43
N VAL A 445 11.91 0.82 22.43
CA VAL A 445 10.48 0.90 22.65
C VAL A 445 9.96 -0.41 23.25
N TYR A 446 10.30 -1.56 22.65
CA TYR A 446 9.82 -2.86 23.11
C TYR A 446 10.33 -3.26 24.49
N ASP A 447 11.54 -2.83 24.87
CA ASP A 447 12.09 -3.09 26.21
C ASP A 447 11.38 -2.29 27.31
N ASN A 448 10.71 -1.16 26.97
CA ASN A 448 10.16 -0.24 27.97
C ASN A 448 8.64 -0.04 27.88
N ILE A 449 8.01 -0.37 26.75
CA ILE A 449 6.60 -0.16 26.51
C ILE A 449 5.88 -1.52 26.46
N ARG A 450 4.88 -1.66 27.30
CA ARG A 450 4.08 -2.91 27.36
C ARG A 450 3.02 -2.89 26.26
N MET A 451 2.97 -3.96 25.49
CA MET A 451 1.90 -4.23 24.51
C MET A 451 0.81 -5.08 25.13
N GLY A 452 -0.40 -4.95 24.63
CA GLY A 452 -1.52 -5.79 25.01
C GLY A 452 -1.48 -7.18 24.38
N GLU A 453 -2.10 -8.16 25.01
CA GLU A 453 -2.26 -9.51 24.47
C GLU A 453 -3.13 -9.49 23.22
N VAL A 454 -2.72 -10.20 22.19
CA VAL A 454 -3.48 -10.40 20.94
C VAL A 454 -4.08 -11.81 20.94
N GLN A 455 -5.39 -11.90 20.91
CA GLN A 455 -6.12 -13.17 20.91
C GLN A 455 -6.71 -13.47 19.54
N LYS A 456 -6.54 -14.69 19.07
CA LYS A 456 -7.16 -15.24 17.85
C LYS A 456 -8.48 -15.88 18.24
N ARG A 457 -9.61 -15.34 17.77
CA ARG A 457 -10.94 -15.79 18.14
C ARG A 457 -11.76 -16.14 16.90
N TRP A 458 -12.34 -17.33 16.87
CA TRP A 458 -13.27 -17.75 15.84
C TRP A 458 -14.71 -17.48 16.29
N VAL A 459 -15.38 -16.58 15.59
CA VAL A 459 -16.75 -16.14 15.90
C VAL A 459 -17.72 -16.76 14.91
N LYS A 460 -18.79 -17.36 15.43
CA LYS A 460 -19.87 -17.90 14.59
C LYS A 460 -20.73 -16.77 14.04
N THR A 461 -20.84 -16.70 12.74
CA THR A 461 -21.66 -15.71 12.01
C THR A 461 -23.14 -16.12 12.01
N THR A 462 -24.03 -15.18 11.62
CA THR A 462 -25.49 -15.43 11.59
C THR A 462 -25.91 -16.51 10.60
N ASP A 463 -25.12 -16.78 9.57
CA ASP A 463 -25.33 -17.86 8.59
C ASP A 463 -24.53 -19.14 8.92
N GLY A 464 -23.93 -19.20 10.12
CA GLY A 464 -23.31 -20.40 10.68
C GLY A 464 -21.86 -20.64 10.28
N LYS A 465 -21.22 -19.75 9.50
CA LYS A 465 -19.80 -19.85 9.16
C LYS A 465 -18.92 -19.38 10.34
N GLN A 466 -17.62 -19.68 10.28
CA GLN A 466 -16.63 -19.25 11.28
C GLN A 466 -15.84 -18.07 10.73
N MET A 467 -15.76 -17.00 11.51
CA MET A 467 -15.06 -15.76 11.16
C MET A 467 -13.91 -15.52 12.15
N LEU A 468 -12.70 -15.44 11.65
CA LEU A 468 -11.54 -15.06 12.47
C LEU A 468 -11.66 -13.59 12.88
N THR A 469 -11.48 -13.34 14.17
CA THR A 469 -11.51 -12.02 14.78
C THR A 469 -10.30 -11.86 15.68
N TRP A 470 -9.50 -10.83 15.45
CA TRP A 470 -8.46 -10.45 16.40
C TRP A 470 -9.10 -9.66 17.55
N VAL A 471 -8.76 -10.03 18.77
CA VAL A 471 -9.16 -9.32 19.99
C VAL A 471 -7.89 -8.87 20.70
N ILE A 472 -7.71 -7.56 20.82
CA ILE A 472 -6.51 -6.99 21.45
C ILE A 472 -6.92 -6.42 22.81
N LEU A 473 -6.34 -6.98 23.87
CA LEU A 473 -6.59 -6.61 25.25
C LEU A 473 -5.69 -5.43 25.65
N PRO A 474 -6.11 -4.57 26.60
CA PRO A 474 -5.23 -3.56 27.16
C PRO A 474 -3.98 -4.15 27.79
N PRO A 475 -2.82 -3.44 27.75
CA PRO A 475 -1.68 -3.80 28.59
C PRO A 475 -2.08 -3.89 30.07
N ASP A 476 -1.55 -4.88 30.79
CA ASP A 476 -1.90 -5.17 32.20
C ASP A 476 -3.39 -5.53 32.40
N PHE A 477 -3.97 -6.22 31.43
CA PHE A 477 -5.37 -6.66 31.48
C PHE A 477 -5.68 -7.48 32.75
N ASP A 478 -6.74 -7.07 33.46
CA ASP A 478 -7.28 -7.77 34.64
C ASP A 478 -8.70 -8.25 34.31
N PRO A 479 -8.94 -9.57 34.20
CA PRO A 479 -10.25 -10.11 33.87
C PRO A 479 -11.35 -9.81 34.89
N SER A 480 -11.01 -9.33 36.09
CA SER A 480 -11.94 -8.88 37.10
C SER A 480 -12.52 -7.47 36.87
N GLN A 481 -11.88 -6.69 36.00
CA GLN A 481 -12.29 -5.34 35.64
C GLN A 481 -13.17 -5.33 34.39
N LYS A 482 -13.93 -4.24 34.20
CA LYS A 482 -14.71 -4.00 32.98
C LYS A 482 -14.06 -2.95 32.10
N TYR A 483 -13.93 -3.27 30.81
CA TYR A 483 -13.27 -2.42 29.84
C TYR A 483 -14.24 -1.95 28.74
N PRO A 484 -14.11 -0.72 28.24
CA PRO A 484 -14.78 -0.28 27.03
C PRO A 484 -14.29 -1.06 25.83
N VAL A 485 -15.17 -1.29 24.84
CA VAL A 485 -14.89 -2.13 23.67
C VAL A 485 -15.03 -1.32 22.39
N LEU A 486 -14.09 -1.48 21.46
CA LEU A 486 -14.13 -0.86 20.15
C LEU A 486 -14.29 -1.92 19.06
N LEU A 487 -15.33 -1.79 18.26
CA LEU A 487 -15.42 -2.48 16.97
C LEU A 487 -14.61 -1.73 15.93
N TYR A 488 -13.64 -2.39 15.34
CA TYR A 488 -12.89 -1.88 14.19
C TYR A 488 -13.49 -2.39 12.88
N CYS A 489 -13.89 -1.47 12.02
CA CYS A 489 -14.39 -1.75 10.67
C CYS A 489 -13.26 -1.54 9.66
N GLN A 490 -12.85 -2.64 9.00
CA GLN A 490 -11.77 -2.62 8.03
C GLN A 490 -12.20 -1.96 6.71
N GLY A 491 -11.31 -1.15 6.15
CA GLY A 491 -11.44 -0.57 4.82
C GLY A 491 -11.18 -1.58 3.68
N GLY A 492 -11.10 -1.08 2.49
CA GLY A 492 -10.91 -1.85 1.26
C GLY A 492 -12.09 -1.63 0.31
N PRO A 493 -13.12 -2.50 0.25
CA PRO A 493 -13.54 -3.51 1.24
C PRO A 493 -12.72 -4.79 1.29
N GLN A 494 -11.94 -5.09 0.27
CA GLN A 494 -11.21 -6.36 0.12
C GLN A 494 -9.77 -6.23 0.67
N SER A 495 -9.62 -5.89 1.95
CA SER A 495 -8.33 -5.78 2.62
C SER A 495 -8.34 -6.52 3.96
N VAL A 496 -7.47 -7.52 4.11
CA VAL A 496 -7.43 -8.39 5.29
C VAL A 496 -7.08 -7.62 6.57
N VAL A 497 -7.73 -7.99 7.68
CA VAL A 497 -7.28 -7.64 9.03
C VAL A 497 -6.26 -8.68 9.46
N SER A 498 -5.02 -8.47 9.06
CA SER A 498 -3.90 -9.39 9.32
C SER A 498 -3.11 -8.95 10.56
N GLN A 499 -1.90 -9.46 10.68
CA GLN A 499 -0.96 -9.10 11.75
C GLN A 499 -0.23 -7.77 11.48
N PHE A 500 -0.77 -6.89 10.63
CA PHE A 500 -0.11 -5.63 10.26
C PHE A 500 0.13 -4.70 11.46
N TRP A 501 1.30 -4.08 11.50
CA TRP A 501 1.56 -2.88 12.28
C TRP A 501 1.21 -1.64 11.46
N SER A 502 0.39 -0.76 12.00
CA SER A 502 0.01 0.49 11.33
C SER A 502 0.41 1.70 12.18
N TYR A 503 1.02 2.69 11.55
CA TYR A 503 1.28 3.98 12.21
C TYR A 503 0.07 4.94 12.16
N ARG A 504 -1.05 4.50 11.60
CA ARG A 504 -2.32 5.25 11.50
C ARG A 504 -3.41 4.60 12.36
N TRP A 505 -3.84 3.41 11.98
CA TRP A 505 -4.84 2.59 12.69
C TRP A 505 -4.12 1.50 13.48
N ASN A 506 -3.59 1.88 14.65
CA ASN A 506 -2.79 0.98 15.47
C ASN A 506 -3.62 0.36 16.59
N PHE A 507 -3.78 -0.95 16.58
CA PHE A 507 -4.60 -1.66 17.57
C PHE A 507 -3.96 -1.63 18.95
N GLN A 508 -2.63 -1.72 19.04
CA GLN A 508 -1.92 -1.63 20.32
C GLN A 508 -2.02 -0.22 20.94
N LEU A 509 -2.03 0.81 20.10
CA LEU A 509 -2.26 2.19 20.57
C LEU A 509 -3.68 2.34 21.14
N MET A 510 -4.70 1.79 20.49
CA MET A 510 -6.09 1.79 20.99
C MET A 510 -6.20 1.00 22.29
N ALA A 511 -5.56 -0.18 22.36
CA ALA A 511 -5.51 -1.01 23.55
C ALA A 511 -4.78 -0.31 24.71
N ALA A 512 -3.68 0.37 24.44
CA ALA A 512 -2.92 1.15 25.43
C ALA A 512 -3.74 2.30 26.05
N GLN A 513 -4.76 2.82 25.33
CA GLN A 513 -5.72 3.78 25.88
C GLN A 513 -6.81 3.10 26.73
N GLY A 514 -6.74 1.79 26.97
CA GLY A 514 -7.67 1.04 27.84
C GLY A 514 -8.89 0.46 27.14
N TYR A 515 -8.90 0.41 25.81
CA TYR A 515 -9.97 -0.22 25.04
C TYR A 515 -9.64 -1.67 24.71
N ILE A 516 -10.63 -2.55 24.71
CA ILE A 516 -10.55 -3.83 24.04
C ILE A 516 -10.90 -3.62 22.57
N VAL A 517 -10.02 -4.01 21.67
CA VAL A 517 -10.21 -3.82 20.22
C VAL A 517 -10.70 -5.13 19.61
N VAL A 518 -11.82 -5.08 18.90
CA VAL A 518 -12.43 -6.21 18.17
C VAL A 518 -12.30 -5.94 16.69
N ALA A 519 -11.44 -6.71 16.02
CA ALA A 519 -11.06 -6.51 14.63
C ALA A 519 -11.38 -7.76 13.79
N PRO A 520 -12.63 -7.89 13.27
CA PRO A 520 -13.08 -9.08 12.58
C PRO A 520 -12.67 -9.12 11.11
N ASN A 521 -12.39 -10.32 10.61
CA ASN A 521 -12.24 -10.63 9.20
C ASN A 521 -13.60 -11.02 8.59
N ARG A 522 -14.49 -10.04 8.47
CA ARG A 522 -15.84 -10.21 7.92
C ARG A 522 -15.81 -10.65 6.44
N ARG A 523 -16.95 -11.07 5.90
CA ARG A 523 -17.12 -11.38 4.47
C ARG A 523 -16.55 -10.28 3.56
N GLY A 524 -15.92 -10.69 2.45
CA GLY A 524 -15.31 -9.78 1.48
C GLY A 524 -13.83 -9.48 1.75
N LEU A 525 -13.22 -10.02 2.80
CA LEU A 525 -11.78 -9.89 3.04
C LEU A 525 -11.03 -11.06 2.39
N PRO A 526 -9.85 -10.82 1.77
CA PRO A 526 -9.00 -11.91 1.28
C PRO A 526 -8.44 -12.72 2.45
N SER A 527 -7.73 -13.82 2.16
CA SER A 527 -7.10 -14.70 3.15
C SER A 527 -7.98 -15.85 3.69
N PHE A 528 -9.21 -15.97 3.20
CA PHE A 528 -10.18 -17.00 3.58
C PHE A 528 -10.82 -17.67 2.36
N GLY A 529 -10.14 -17.65 1.22
CA GLY A 529 -10.59 -18.16 -0.05
C GLY A 529 -11.43 -17.17 -0.88
N GLN A 530 -11.56 -17.48 -2.18
CA GLN A 530 -12.24 -16.62 -3.14
C GLN A 530 -13.76 -16.52 -2.86
N GLU A 531 -14.38 -17.61 -2.40
CA GLU A 531 -15.81 -17.59 -2.03
C GLU A 531 -16.10 -16.57 -0.91
N TRP A 532 -15.22 -16.48 0.10
CA TRP A 532 -15.36 -15.51 1.18
C TRP A 532 -15.19 -14.07 0.68
N LEU A 533 -14.22 -13.86 -0.20
CA LEU A 533 -13.90 -12.57 -0.79
C LEU A 533 -15.03 -12.03 -1.65
N ASP A 534 -15.59 -12.85 -2.53
CA ASP A 534 -16.59 -12.44 -3.52
C ASP A 534 -17.94 -12.03 -2.91
N GLN A 535 -18.22 -12.42 -1.66
CA GLN A 535 -19.51 -12.13 -1.01
C GLN A 535 -19.73 -10.66 -0.64
N ILE A 536 -18.78 -9.77 -0.93
CA ILE A 536 -18.92 -8.34 -0.67
C ILE A 536 -19.45 -7.57 -1.88
N SER A 537 -19.02 -7.94 -3.08
CA SER A 537 -19.40 -7.24 -4.31
C SER A 537 -20.89 -7.40 -4.58
N GLY A 538 -21.59 -6.29 -4.82
CA GLY A 538 -23.03 -6.23 -4.97
C GLY A 538 -23.85 -6.36 -3.67
N ASP A 539 -23.19 -6.47 -2.50
CA ASP A 539 -23.88 -6.60 -1.20
C ASP A 539 -23.13 -5.94 -0.03
N TYR A 540 -22.82 -4.66 -0.14
CA TYR A 540 -22.14 -3.90 0.91
C TYR A 540 -22.91 -3.84 2.23
N SER A 541 -24.23 -3.91 2.20
CA SER A 541 -25.12 -3.79 3.37
C SER A 541 -25.62 -5.13 3.94
N GLY A 542 -25.12 -6.25 3.42
CA GLY A 542 -25.65 -7.59 3.72
C GLY A 542 -24.94 -8.32 4.83
N GLN A 543 -24.41 -9.50 4.51
CA GLN A 543 -23.82 -10.40 5.52
C GLN A 543 -22.60 -9.78 6.21
N ASN A 544 -21.79 -8.99 5.53
CA ASN A 544 -20.64 -8.31 6.11
C ASN A 544 -21.00 -7.39 7.30
N ILE A 545 -22.15 -6.71 7.25
CA ILE A 545 -22.66 -5.89 8.37
C ILE A 545 -23.09 -6.78 9.54
N ARG A 546 -23.77 -7.89 9.26
CA ARG A 546 -24.13 -8.88 10.27
C ARG A 546 -22.90 -9.55 10.90
N ASP A 547 -21.83 -9.72 10.13
CA ASP A 547 -20.55 -10.25 10.62
C ASP A 547 -19.91 -9.30 11.65
N TYR A 548 -19.89 -7.98 11.37
CA TYR A 548 -19.46 -7.00 12.38
C TYR A 548 -20.26 -7.05 13.67
N LEU A 549 -21.58 -7.13 13.57
CA LEU A 549 -22.45 -7.24 14.76
C LEU A 549 -22.24 -8.59 15.49
N SER A 550 -22.02 -9.67 14.76
CA SER A 550 -21.71 -10.98 15.38
C SER A 550 -20.40 -10.94 16.18
N ALA A 551 -19.36 -10.25 15.66
CA ALA A 551 -18.07 -10.12 16.34
C ALA A 551 -18.19 -9.35 17.65
N ILE A 552 -18.83 -8.17 17.61
CA ILE A 552 -18.94 -7.32 18.79
C ILE A 552 -19.89 -7.98 19.85
N ASP A 553 -20.98 -8.60 19.41
CA ASP A 553 -21.91 -9.28 20.30
C ASP A 553 -21.28 -10.51 20.96
N ASP A 554 -20.36 -11.21 20.28
CA ASP A 554 -19.65 -12.34 20.84
C ASP A 554 -18.70 -11.90 21.96
N VAL A 555 -17.88 -10.88 21.73
CA VAL A 555 -16.97 -10.32 22.75
C VAL A 555 -17.75 -9.66 23.89
N ALA A 556 -18.87 -9.03 23.61
CA ALA A 556 -19.72 -8.41 24.62
C ALA A 556 -20.35 -9.40 25.62
N ARG A 557 -20.27 -10.71 25.39
CA ARG A 557 -20.70 -11.75 26.37
C ARG A 557 -19.68 -11.97 27.48
N GLU A 558 -18.45 -11.55 27.26
CA GLU A 558 -17.38 -11.71 28.25
C GLU A 558 -17.63 -10.87 29.49
N PRO A 559 -17.31 -11.37 30.70
CA PRO A 559 -17.56 -10.65 31.94
C PRO A 559 -16.77 -9.35 32.07
N TRP A 560 -15.65 -9.26 31.40
CA TRP A 560 -14.77 -8.09 31.38
C TRP A 560 -15.16 -7.06 30.29
N ALA A 561 -16.06 -7.37 29.38
CA ALA A 561 -16.55 -6.42 28.38
C ALA A 561 -17.69 -5.56 28.95
N ASP A 562 -17.56 -4.24 28.82
CA ASP A 562 -18.61 -3.33 29.26
C ASP A 562 -19.55 -2.98 28.09
N ARG A 563 -20.72 -3.60 28.08
CA ARG A 563 -21.75 -3.41 27.05
C ARG A 563 -22.29 -1.97 26.99
N GLU A 564 -22.18 -1.23 28.08
CA GLU A 564 -22.63 0.16 28.14
C GLU A 564 -21.56 1.14 27.63
N ARG A 565 -20.35 0.66 27.31
CA ARG A 565 -19.21 1.44 26.85
C ARG A 565 -18.61 0.84 25.59
N MET A 566 -19.40 0.82 24.49
CA MET A 566 -18.94 0.33 23.20
C MET A 566 -18.90 1.44 22.17
N GLY A 567 -17.82 1.48 21.36
CA GLY A 567 -17.63 2.39 20.22
C GLY A 567 -17.43 1.61 18.91
N CYS A 568 -17.65 2.28 17.78
CA CYS A 568 -17.44 1.69 16.45
C CYS A 568 -16.64 2.68 15.60
N VAL A 569 -15.54 2.20 15.01
CA VAL A 569 -14.57 3.05 14.29
C VAL A 569 -14.16 2.40 12.97
N GLY A 570 -13.86 3.20 11.94
CA GLY A 570 -13.40 2.68 10.66
C GLY A 570 -13.06 3.76 9.66
N ALA A 571 -12.32 3.37 8.61
CA ALA A 571 -11.90 4.26 7.54
C ALA A 571 -12.26 3.68 6.16
N SER A 572 -12.46 4.57 5.16
CA SER A 572 -12.74 4.17 3.79
C SER A 572 -14.04 3.36 3.72
N TYR A 573 -14.01 2.17 3.13
CA TYR A 573 -15.14 1.24 3.26
C TYR A 573 -15.50 0.96 4.74
N GLY A 574 -14.53 0.94 5.66
CA GLY A 574 -14.81 0.85 7.10
C GLY A 574 -15.55 2.07 7.63
N GLY A 575 -15.28 3.25 7.10
CA GLY A 575 -16.04 4.48 7.37
C GLY A 575 -17.47 4.42 6.83
N TYR A 576 -17.66 3.83 5.64
CA TYR A 576 -18.99 3.46 5.14
C TYR A 576 -19.72 2.54 6.13
N SER A 577 -19.03 1.49 6.60
CA SER A 577 -19.61 0.53 7.54
C SER A 577 -20.06 1.22 8.84
N VAL A 578 -19.28 2.19 9.32
CA VAL A 578 -19.65 3.04 10.46
C VAL A 578 -20.93 3.82 10.20
N TYR A 579 -21.05 4.49 9.04
CA TYR A 579 -22.26 5.23 8.67
C TYR A 579 -23.48 4.31 8.55
N PHE A 580 -23.30 3.14 7.95
CA PHE A 580 -24.39 2.18 7.81
C PHE A 580 -24.82 1.62 9.18
N LEU A 581 -23.86 1.22 10.01
CA LEU A 581 -24.10 0.73 11.37
C LEU A 581 -24.78 1.80 12.23
N ALA A 582 -24.48 3.08 12.07
CA ALA A 582 -25.18 4.16 12.80
C ALA A 582 -26.70 4.15 12.56
N GLY A 583 -27.16 3.61 11.44
CA GLY A 583 -28.58 3.42 11.11
C GLY A 583 -29.21 2.11 11.57
N CYS A 584 -28.40 1.13 12.04
CA CYS A 584 -28.91 -0.22 12.34
C CYS A 584 -28.26 -0.92 13.57
N HIS A 585 -27.52 -0.20 14.41
CA HIS A 585 -26.76 -0.79 15.53
C HIS A 585 -27.59 -1.18 16.75
N GLU A 586 -28.88 -0.85 16.78
CA GLU A 586 -29.80 -1.22 17.87
C GLU A 586 -29.27 -0.83 19.26
N LYS A 587 -28.79 0.41 19.42
CA LYS A 587 -28.24 0.98 20.66
C LYS A 587 -26.96 0.33 21.20
N ARG A 588 -26.25 -0.48 20.42
CA ARG A 588 -24.98 -1.11 20.85
C ARG A 588 -23.89 -0.10 21.15
N PHE A 589 -23.75 0.93 20.29
CA PHE A 589 -22.62 1.85 20.35
C PHE A 589 -23.01 3.20 20.97
N LYS A 590 -22.09 3.80 21.73
CA LYS A 590 -22.21 5.13 22.36
C LYS A 590 -21.51 6.22 21.54
N ALA A 591 -20.60 5.85 20.65
CA ALA A 591 -19.94 6.76 19.72
C ALA A 591 -19.53 6.07 18.43
N PHE A 592 -19.49 6.85 17.36
CA PHE A 592 -18.97 6.44 16.07
C PHE A 592 -17.81 7.35 15.64
N ILE A 593 -16.83 6.78 14.91
CA ILE A 593 -15.79 7.52 14.21
C ILE A 593 -15.68 7.00 12.79
N SER A 594 -15.98 7.83 11.81
CA SER A 594 -15.81 7.56 10.38
C SER A 594 -14.73 8.44 9.79
N HIS A 595 -13.70 7.83 9.22
CA HIS A 595 -12.66 8.52 8.48
C HIS A 595 -12.84 8.23 6.99
N CYS A 596 -12.96 9.27 6.15
CA CYS A 596 -13.17 9.20 4.70
C CYS A 596 -14.17 8.09 4.30
N GLY A 597 -15.32 8.02 4.99
CA GLY A 597 -16.35 7.02 4.73
C GLY A 597 -17.25 7.39 3.56
N ILE A 598 -17.71 6.38 2.79
CA ILE A 598 -18.72 6.58 1.77
C ILE A 598 -20.08 6.75 2.44
N PHE A 599 -20.77 7.86 2.16
CA PHE A 599 -22.07 8.18 2.75
C PHE A 599 -23.21 8.08 1.74
N ASP A 600 -23.03 8.63 0.56
CA ASP A 600 -24.01 8.63 -0.52
C ASP A 600 -23.43 7.94 -1.77
N PHE A 601 -23.99 6.79 -2.15
CA PHE A 601 -23.52 6.02 -3.29
C PHE A 601 -23.79 6.70 -4.62
N ASP A 602 -24.87 7.51 -4.70
CA ASP A 602 -25.23 8.22 -5.94
C ASP A 602 -24.16 9.30 -6.24
N SER A 603 -23.80 10.14 -5.26
CA SER A 603 -22.76 11.15 -5.42
C SER A 603 -21.37 10.51 -5.51
N MET A 604 -21.11 9.44 -4.73
CA MET A 604 -19.83 8.70 -4.78
C MET A 604 -19.51 8.19 -6.17
N TYR A 605 -20.49 7.62 -6.89
CA TYR A 605 -20.28 7.15 -8.26
C TYR A 605 -19.87 8.28 -9.21
N GLY A 606 -20.45 9.48 -9.03
CA GLY A 606 -20.16 10.64 -9.87
C GLY A 606 -18.87 11.40 -9.50
N GLU A 607 -18.31 11.14 -8.32
CA GLU A 607 -17.18 11.92 -7.77
C GLU A 607 -15.89 11.12 -7.67
N THR A 608 -15.94 9.80 -7.52
CA THR A 608 -14.73 8.95 -7.47
C THR A 608 -14.04 8.89 -8.83
N GLU A 609 -12.79 8.44 -8.86
CA GLU A 609 -11.95 8.50 -10.06
C GLU A 609 -11.91 7.17 -10.84
N GLU A 610 -11.64 6.03 -10.20
CA GLU A 610 -11.56 4.72 -10.86
C GLU A 610 -12.94 4.02 -10.85
N LEU A 611 -13.68 4.11 -11.94
CA LEU A 611 -15.03 3.59 -12.01
C LEU A 611 -15.13 2.06 -12.06
N PHE A 612 -14.03 1.35 -12.35
CA PHE A 612 -14.07 -0.11 -12.38
C PHE A 612 -14.48 -0.70 -11.02
N PHE A 613 -13.99 -0.14 -9.89
CA PHE A 613 -14.33 -0.70 -8.58
C PHE A 613 -15.79 -0.47 -8.21
N VAL A 614 -16.35 0.72 -8.45
CA VAL A 614 -17.78 0.98 -8.17
C VAL A 614 -18.69 0.22 -9.14
N ASN A 615 -18.29 0.02 -10.38
CA ASN A 615 -19.00 -0.83 -11.32
C ASN A 615 -19.05 -2.29 -10.85
N ASN A 616 -17.94 -2.82 -10.36
CA ASN A 616 -17.87 -4.17 -9.81
C ASN A 616 -18.66 -4.28 -8.50
N ASP A 617 -18.42 -3.39 -7.57
CA ASP A 617 -18.89 -3.51 -6.19
C ASP A 617 -20.33 -3.03 -5.98
N TYR A 618 -20.81 -2.06 -6.76
CA TYR A 618 -22.22 -1.65 -6.73
C TYR A 618 -23.05 -2.39 -7.77
N GLY A 619 -22.41 -3.08 -8.74
CA GLY A 619 -23.04 -3.77 -9.83
C GLY A 619 -23.31 -2.89 -11.07
N GLY A 620 -22.90 -1.62 -11.06
CA GLY A 620 -23.03 -0.68 -12.16
C GLY A 620 -23.48 0.72 -11.73
N PRO A 621 -23.71 1.63 -12.67
CA PRO A 621 -24.10 3.01 -12.37
C PRO A 621 -25.55 3.13 -11.84
N TYR A 622 -25.84 4.19 -11.07
CA TYR A 622 -27.17 4.42 -10.47
C TYR A 622 -28.28 4.62 -11.51
N TRP A 623 -27.94 5.09 -12.71
CA TRP A 623 -28.92 5.28 -13.78
C TRP A 623 -29.25 4.00 -14.57
N ASP A 624 -28.54 2.88 -14.32
CA ASP A 624 -28.92 1.58 -14.89
C ASP A 624 -30.10 0.99 -14.11
N THR A 625 -31.28 1.48 -14.39
CA THR A 625 -32.53 1.09 -13.70
C THR A 625 -32.96 -0.33 -13.97
N ALA A 626 -32.41 -0.99 -15.00
CA ALA A 626 -32.69 -2.38 -15.33
C ALA A 626 -31.82 -3.36 -14.52
N ASN A 627 -30.73 -2.90 -13.95
CA ASN A 627 -29.78 -3.71 -13.19
C ASN A 627 -30.22 -3.86 -11.73
N ALA A 628 -30.77 -5.00 -11.39
CA ALA A 628 -31.30 -5.26 -10.04
C ALA A 628 -30.22 -5.19 -8.94
N THR A 629 -28.97 -5.57 -9.24
CA THR A 629 -27.85 -5.49 -8.28
C THR A 629 -27.49 -4.03 -8.01
N ALA A 630 -27.31 -3.22 -9.03
CA ALA A 630 -27.05 -1.80 -8.90
C ALA A 630 -28.17 -1.10 -8.10
N GLN A 631 -29.43 -1.31 -8.48
CA GLN A 631 -30.57 -0.68 -7.82
C GLN A 631 -30.67 -1.11 -6.33
N ARG A 632 -30.36 -2.35 -5.99
CA ARG A 632 -30.29 -2.80 -4.59
C ARG A 632 -29.16 -2.10 -3.83
N SER A 633 -27.96 -1.95 -4.43
CA SER A 633 -26.84 -1.25 -3.83
C SER A 633 -27.20 0.20 -3.48
N TYR A 634 -27.71 0.96 -4.46
CA TYR A 634 -28.12 2.36 -4.24
C TYR A 634 -29.29 2.51 -3.28
N ALA A 635 -30.22 1.57 -3.24
CA ALA A 635 -31.31 1.55 -2.25
C ALA A 635 -30.81 1.38 -0.81
N ASN A 636 -29.63 0.78 -0.63
CA ASN A 636 -28.98 0.55 0.67
C ASN A 636 -27.86 1.54 0.98
N SER A 637 -27.76 2.65 0.29
CA SER A 637 -26.80 3.71 0.60
C SER A 637 -27.05 4.33 1.98
N PRO A 638 -26.01 4.57 2.80
CA PRO A 638 -26.15 5.03 4.20
C PRO A 638 -27.01 6.29 4.37
N HIS A 639 -26.92 7.25 3.44
CA HIS A 639 -27.66 8.53 3.52
C HIS A 639 -29.17 8.31 3.61
N LYS A 640 -29.71 7.20 3.08
CA LYS A 640 -31.14 6.86 3.12
C LYS A 640 -31.62 6.41 4.50
N PHE A 641 -30.69 6.12 5.43
CA PHE A 641 -30.99 5.63 6.77
C PHE A 641 -30.62 6.65 7.87
N VAL A 642 -30.22 7.86 7.53
CA VAL A 642 -29.76 8.86 8.51
C VAL A 642 -30.87 9.26 9.50
N SER A 643 -32.15 9.15 9.14
CA SER A 643 -33.28 9.38 10.05
C SER A 643 -33.30 8.42 11.25
N LYS A 644 -32.54 7.32 11.20
CA LYS A 644 -32.38 6.35 12.29
C LYS A 644 -31.14 6.61 13.15
N TRP A 645 -30.32 7.60 12.78
CA TRP A 645 -29.15 7.95 13.55
C TRP A 645 -29.54 8.64 14.85
N ASP A 646 -28.86 8.28 15.94
CA ASP A 646 -29.15 8.82 17.28
C ASP A 646 -27.92 8.92 18.18
N THR A 647 -26.74 8.57 17.65
CA THR A 647 -25.51 8.38 18.42
C THR A 647 -24.45 9.38 17.98
N PRO A 648 -23.65 9.97 18.89
CA PRO A 648 -22.57 10.89 18.55
C PRO A 648 -21.59 10.33 17.51
N ILE A 649 -21.18 11.18 16.55
CA ILE A 649 -20.29 10.78 15.47
C ILE A 649 -19.16 11.78 15.22
N LEU A 650 -17.92 11.31 15.16
CA LEU A 650 -16.75 12.05 14.67
C LEU A 650 -16.52 11.66 13.20
N ILE A 651 -16.38 12.68 12.36
CA ILE A 651 -16.17 12.53 10.92
C ILE A 651 -14.83 13.17 10.58
N ILE A 652 -13.94 12.42 9.93
CA ILE A 652 -12.59 12.86 9.58
C ILE A 652 -12.39 12.70 8.07
N THR A 653 -11.72 13.65 7.42
CA THR A 653 -11.44 13.60 5.99
C THR A 653 -10.19 14.40 5.63
N GLY A 654 -9.55 14.03 4.49
CA GLY A 654 -8.57 14.86 3.79
C GLY A 654 -9.21 15.58 2.61
N GLU A 655 -8.88 16.84 2.38
CA GLU A 655 -9.48 17.61 1.28
C GLU A 655 -8.96 17.22 -0.10
N LYS A 656 -7.83 16.49 -0.14
CA LYS A 656 -7.24 15.95 -1.37
C LYS A 656 -7.62 14.49 -1.65
N ASP A 657 -8.57 13.95 -0.93
CA ASP A 657 -9.09 12.62 -1.16
C ASP A 657 -10.02 12.63 -2.38
N PHE A 658 -9.58 12.02 -3.48
CA PHE A 658 -10.40 11.87 -4.68
C PHE A 658 -10.92 10.45 -4.85
N ARG A 659 -10.41 9.48 -4.07
CA ARG A 659 -10.95 8.13 -3.98
C ARG A 659 -12.32 8.13 -3.29
N ILE A 660 -12.40 8.73 -2.09
CA ILE A 660 -13.67 9.00 -1.40
C ILE A 660 -13.69 10.50 -1.12
N PRO A 661 -14.29 11.29 -2.00
CA PRO A 661 -14.24 12.75 -1.93
C PRO A 661 -14.74 13.28 -0.58
N TYR A 662 -14.10 14.34 -0.10
CA TYR A 662 -14.43 14.96 1.18
C TYR A 662 -15.87 15.46 1.28
N THR A 663 -16.55 15.62 0.14
CA THR A 663 -17.98 15.92 0.04
C THR A 663 -18.84 14.87 0.73
N GLN A 664 -18.48 13.60 0.68
CA GLN A 664 -19.12 12.50 1.41
C GLN A 664 -19.14 12.76 2.93
N SER A 665 -18.05 13.32 3.46
CA SER A 665 -17.93 13.69 4.87
C SER A 665 -18.75 14.94 5.19
N LEU A 666 -18.83 15.94 4.29
CA LEU A 666 -19.67 17.12 4.44
C LEU A 666 -21.15 16.77 4.46
N GLU A 667 -21.61 15.89 3.57
CA GLU A 667 -22.98 15.41 3.53
C GLU A 667 -23.37 14.71 4.84
N ALA A 668 -22.54 13.79 5.32
CA ALA A 668 -22.76 13.06 6.56
C ALA A 668 -22.80 14.02 7.79
N PHE A 669 -21.87 14.98 7.85
CA PHE A 669 -21.82 15.99 8.92
C PHE A 669 -23.07 16.89 8.91
N THR A 670 -23.47 17.37 7.74
CA THR A 670 -24.68 18.18 7.58
C THR A 670 -25.91 17.41 8.05
N ALA A 671 -26.07 16.16 7.63
CA ALA A 671 -27.18 15.31 8.03
C ALA A 671 -27.21 15.12 9.56
N ALA A 672 -26.10 14.73 10.18
CA ALA A 672 -26.01 14.54 11.62
C ALA A 672 -26.37 15.83 12.39
N ARG A 673 -25.83 16.99 11.99
CA ARG A 673 -26.07 18.26 12.68
C ARG A 673 -27.50 18.76 12.53
N THR A 674 -28.12 18.60 11.36
CA THR A 674 -29.51 19.00 11.13
C THR A 674 -30.52 18.13 11.89
N LEU A 675 -30.16 16.88 12.17
CA LEU A 675 -30.92 15.96 13.03
C LEU A 675 -30.68 16.21 14.53
N GLY A 676 -29.82 17.17 14.91
CA GLY A 676 -29.50 17.45 16.31
C GLY A 676 -28.52 16.46 16.95
N ILE A 677 -27.93 15.56 16.17
CA ILE A 677 -26.96 14.58 16.66
C ILE A 677 -25.64 15.27 16.97
N PRO A 678 -25.00 15.01 18.13
CA PRO A 678 -23.66 15.52 18.40
C PRO A 678 -22.69 15.01 17.34
N ALA A 679 -22.12 15.91 16.56
CA ALA A 679 -21.16 15.57 15.52
C ALA A 679 -20.03 16.57 15.46
N ARG A 680 -18.83 16.09 15.09
CA ARG A 680 -17.64 16.91 14.81
C ARG A 680 -17.09 16.52 13.46
N LEU A 681 -16.67 17.51 12.66
CA LEU A 681 -15.92 17.34 11.43
C LEU A 681 -14.48 17.77 11.65
N VAL A 682 -13.53 16.96 11.25
CA VAL A 682 -12.10 17.28 11.17
C VAL A 682 -11.64 17.11 9.72
N ALA A 683 -11.34 18.22 9.06
CA ALA A 683 -10.87 18.25 7.68
C ALA A 683 -9.40 18.68 7.63
N PHE A 684 -8.57 17.88 6.96
CA PHE A 684 -7.15 18.17 6.77
C PHE A 684 -6.91 18.71 5.36
N GLU A 685 -6.60 20.01 5.24
CA GLU A 685 -6.42 20.72 3.95
C GLU A 685 -5.34 20.11 3.04
N ASN A 686 -4.32 19.50 3.64
CA ASN A 686 -3.12 19.04 2.95
C ASN A 686 -2.88 17.53 3.05
N GLU A 687 -3.92 16.77 3.41
CA GLU A 687 -3.94 15.30 3.40
C GLU A 687 -4.93 14.78 2.37
N ALA A 688 -4.72 13.54 1.95
CA ALA A 688 -5.57 12.83 1.01
C ALA A 688 -6.42 11.76 1.73
N HIS A 689 -6.56 10.57 1.12
CA HIS A 689 -7.27 9.43 1.71
C HIS A 689 -6.70 8.98 3.07
N GLN A 690 -5.48 9.40 3.37
CA GLN A 690 -4.74 9.00 4.57
C GLN A 690 -4.03 10.21 5.18
N VAL A 691 -3.92 10.24 6.51
CA VAL A 691 -3.20 11.27 7.24
C VAL A 691 -1.79 10.79 7.55
N PHE A 692 -0.80 11.38 6.89
CA PHE A 692 0.59 10.95 6.97
C PHE A 692 1.52 11.94 7.66
N LYS A 693 1.22 13.24 7.62
CA LYS A 693 2.12 14.24 8.20
C LYS A 693 2.16 14.12 9.71
N PRO A 694 3.34 14.21 10.34
CA PRO A 694 3.53 13.91 11.76
C PRO A 694 2.57 14.69 12.68
N GLN A 695 2.50 16.02 12.53
CA GLN A 695 1.63 16.84 13.39
C GLN A 695 0.15 16.62 13.10
N ASN A 696 -0.23 16.39 11.83
CA ASN A 696 -1.61 16.05 11.48
C ASN A 696 -2.04 14.73 12.11
N SER A 697 -1.13 13.75 12.15
CA SER A 697 -1.38 12.47 12.81
C SER A 697 -1.59 12.63 14.32
N LEU A 698 -0.84 13.52 14.99
CA LEU A 698 -1.08 13.81 16.41
C LEU A 698 -2.44 14.48 16.63
N VAL A 699 -2.84 15.43 15.77
CA VAL A 699 -4.17 16.05 15.83
C VAL A 699 -5.24 14.99 15.62
N TRP A 700 -5.07 14.10 14.61
CA TRP A 700 -5.97 13.00 14.35
C TRP A 700 -6.15 12.11 15.60
N ASN A 701 -5.06 11.72 16.24
CA ASN A 701 -5.10 10.87 17.44
C ASN A 701 -5.78 11.58 18.63
N ARG A 702 -5.50 12.86 18.84
CA ARG A 702 -6.13 13.65 19.92
C ARG A 702 -7.63 13.77 19.73
N GLU A 703 -8.08 14.03 18.50
CA GLU A 703 -9.52 14.10 18.18
C GLU A 703 -10.18 12.71 18.30
N PHE A 704 -9.53 11.66 17.81
CA PHE A 704 -10.01 10.30 17.86
C PHE A 704 -10.22 9.82 19.32
N PHE A 705 -9.18 9.88 20.13
CA PHE A 705 -9.27 9.42 21.53
C PHE A 705 -10.08 10.38 22.38
N GLY A 706 -9.98 11.69 22.17
CA GLY A 706 -10.81 12.66 22.87
C GLY A 706 -12.30 12.49 22.61
N TRP A 707 -12.69 12.06 21.40
CA TRP A 707 -14.08 11.72 21.09
C TRP A 707 -14.54 10.46 21.81
N LEU A 708 -13.73 9.42 21.78
CA LEU A 708 -14.02 8.17 22.48
C LEU A 708 -14.07 8.34 24.00
N ASP A 709 -13.13 9.10 24.58
CA ASP A 709 -13.10 9.37 26.02
C ASP A 709 -14.35 10.14 26.49
N LYS A 710 -14.87 11.01 25.65
CA LYS A 710 -16.06 11.81 25.98
C LYS A 710 -17.35 11.00 25.97
N TYR A 711 -17.49 10.02 25.09
CA TYR A 711 -18.77 9.35 24.85
C TYR A 711 -18.78 7.86 25.18
N VAL A 712 -17.62 7.20 25.23
CA VAL A 712 -17.49 5.76 25.47
C VAL A 712 -16.93 5.46 26.87
N LYS A 713 -15.96 6.26 27.39
CA LYS A 713 -15.48 6.15 28.78
C LYS A 713 -16.36 6.94 29.71
#